data_5a1748102859e6ceaca64b642de0facc
#
_entry.id   5a1748102859e6ceaca64b642de0facc
#
_cell.length_a   1.000
_cell.length_b   1.000
_cell.length_c   1.000
_cell.angle_alpha   90.00
_cell.angle_beta   90.00
_cell.angle_gamma   90.00
#
_symmetry.space_group_name_H-M   'P 1'
#
loop_
_entity.id
_entity.type
_entity.pdbx_description
1 polymer ?
#
loop_
_entity_poly.entity_id
_entity_poly.type
_entity_poly.pdbx_seq_one_letter_code
_entity_poly.pdbx_strand_id
1 'polypeptide(L)'
;ASGLREFSYDSYGRMIQDTSFGQVESSLQEEYDAQGRSNGYRLMLGTRTVQHSHLDYDSKGGMIGMNLEGIASPFTWQYDPTSGFLNHLTYPNGMVRQNTYHPTLNLVTAIGYKMEGNEETVVGHKYQYDALMRPVQLRDSWDATTPETIRDFTYNSRSELLEDRISRGGSFAYCYDNIGNRKTARELEEEVAYESNRLNQYTDIAGGEEDFNPVYDADGNQTRIRTSTGIWEVSYDANDRPVVFASQDGRTTITCGYDYQGRRFEKKITINAVTSSHSYYLYRGYLQIAELDLMHSEAMLTRTHVWDPTVRTATRVLMTTRWKRGVTTEENFYFMHDARKNVTSIFDGQRTRRARYEYAPFGALLTADGDMAQSNKFRFSCEFTDDELGLVYYNYRHLNPLDGRWINRDPIREQAGRNLYGFVSNHWEWDFLGLLLTKDDINVTGTDEVNVIETPAGFIPEGVGEDSIFKIQATDPNVFANTQVKINRASISVICGKAKAAKASPCEVKSVSLQASVIIVINQPEDLTYYNIVAENGMVFKISSDYVYKSVGATNSSVYAPYDWVYSKEMDHVKDFKAWLAGEELKTAIVEELSNGIIYFFTYGSCKENATKRTISVLDKQYNTAIANTKETYDNGPNAPHTWKRVNYPEISDEIANIVKDQVEGALLPR
;
A
#
# COMPACT_ATOMS: atom_id res chain seq x y z
N ALA A 1 8.73 7.18 33.80
CA ALA A 1 8.61 5.72 33.77
C ALA A 1 7.26 5.40 33.15
N SER A 2 7.24 4.63 32.07
CA SER A 2 6.01 4.05 31.53
C SER A 2 5.37 3.23 32.64
N GLY A 3 4.14 3.59 33.02
CA GLY A 3 3.38 2.87 34.06
C GLY A 3 3.08 1.43 33.62
N LEU A 4 2.46 0.67 34.49
CA LEU A 4 1.91 -0.65 34.21
C LEU A 4 0.90 -0.53 33.08
N ARG A 5 0.90 -1.52 32.15
CA ARG A 5 -0.07 -1.64 31.07
C ARG A 5 -0.66 -3.03 31.06
N GLU A 6 -1.98 -3.12 31.02
CA GLU A 6 -2.72 -4.37 31.04
C GLU A 6 -3.54 -4.54 29.76
N PHE A 7 -3.56 -5.77 29.24
CA PHE A 7 -4.31 -6.12 28.04
C PHE A 7 -5.31 -7.22 28.37
N SER A 8 -6.53 -7.06 27.87
CA SER A 8 -7.56 -8.10 27.91
C SER A 8 -7.91 -8.57 26.52
N TYR A 9 -8.24 -9.85 26.41
CA TYR A 9 -8.52 -10.51 25.14
C TYR A 9 -9.84 -11.26 25.22
N ASP A 10 -10.54 -11.37 24.09
CA ASP A 10 -11.71 -12.22 23.99
C ASP A 10 -11.33 -13.70 23.78
N SER A 11 -12.34 -14.57 23.70
CA SER A 11 -12.14 -16.01 23.48
C SER A 11 -11.48 -16.38 22.15
N TYR A 12 -11.42 -15.45 21.18
CA TYR A 12 -10.77 -15.60 19.89
C TYR A 12 -9.33 -15.05 19.89
N GLY A 13 -8.84 -14.55 21.04
CA GLY A 13 -7.52 -13.95 21.16
C GLY A 13 -7.39 -12.54 20.58
N ARG A 14 -8.51 -11.85 20.31
CA ARG A 14 -8.49 -10.45 19.87
C ARG A 14 -8.42 -9.55 21.10
N MET A 15 -7.58 -8.52 21.03
CA MET A 15 -7.48 -7.53 22.10
C MET A 15 -8.80 -6.74 22.18
N ILE A 16 -9.42 -6.74 23.34
CA ILE A 16 -10.65 -6.00 23.62
C ILE A 16 -10.42 -4.80 24.54
N GLN A 17 -9.31 -4.78 25.27
CA GLN A 17 -8.97 -3.65 26.12
C GLN A 17 -7.47 -3.52 26.31
N ASP A 18 -7.01 -2.28 26.34
CA ASP A 18 -5.64 -1.86 26.61
C ASP A 18 -5.69 -0.73 27.64
N THR A 19 -5.27 -1.01 28.87
CA THR A 19 -5.31 -0.07 29.99
C THR A 19 -3.90 0.32 30.40
N SER A 20 -3.65 1.61 30.49
CA SER A 20 -2.41 2.20 30.99
C SER A 20 -2.61 2.80 32.38
N PHE A 21 -1.76 2.40 33.32
CA PHE A 21 -1.67 2.96 34.67
C PHE A 21 -0.36 3.72 34.81
N GLY A 22 -0.41 4.95 35.27
CA GLY A 22 0.78 5.78 35.42
C GLY A 22 0.45 7.26 35.47
N GLN A 23 1.27 8.08 34.81
CA GLN A 23 1.08 9.53 34.79
C GLN A 23 -0.23 9.94 34.08
N VAL A 24 -0.66 9.14 33.12
CA VAL A 24 -1.97 9.25 32.44
C VAL A 24 -2.68 7.90 32.57
N GLU A 25 -3.74 7.86 33.34
CA GLU A 25 -4.60 6.69 33.41
C GLU A 25 -5.57 6.71 32.22
N SER A 26 -5.45 5.72 31.34
CA SER A 26 -6.26 5.63 30.13
C SER A 26 -6.63 4.19 29.81
N SER A 27 -7.79 3.99 29.17
CA SER A 27 -8.25 2.69 28.70
C SER A 27 -8.79 2.82 27.27
N LEU A 28 -8.27 2.01 26.37
CA LEU A 28 -8.76 1.83 25.00
C LEU A 28 -9.53 0.50 24.94
N GLN A 29 -10.81 0.56 24.64
CA GLN A 29 -11.67 -0.61 24.45
C GLN A 29 -11.97 -0.77 22.97
N GLU A 30 -11.65 -1.94 22.40
CA GLU A 30 -11.97 -2.31 21.03
C GLU A 30 -13.29 -3.05 20.97
N GLU A 31 -14.15 -2.68 20.03
CA GLU A 31 -15.46 -3.29 19.85
C GLU A 31 -15.47 -4.11 18.54
N TYR A 32 -16.12 -5.27 18.56
CA TYR A 32 -16.25 -6.17 17.42
C TYR A 32 -17.70 -6.56 17.21
N ASP A 33 -18.10 -6.68 15.95
CA ASP A 33 -19.43 -7.21 15.59
C ASP A 33 -19.48 -8.74 15.67
N ALA A 34 -20.66 -9.29 15.41
CA ALA A 34 -20.89 -10.75 15.44
C ALA A 34 -20.08 -11.52 14.37
N GLN A 35 -19.62 -10.85 13.30
CA GLN A 35 -18.75 -11.39 12.26
C GLN A 35 -17.26 -11.24 12.59
N GLY A 36 -16.93 -10.62 13.72
CA GLY A 36 -15.56 -10.40 14.15
C GLY A 36 -14.85 -9.20 13.51
N ARG A 37 -15.58 -8.34 12.80
CA ARG A 37 -15.03 -7.10 12.25
C ARG A 37 -14.97 -6.04 13.35
N SER A 38 -14.03 -5.08 13.24
CA SER A 38 -14.00 -3.92 14.15
C SER A 38 -15.33 -3.15 14.04
N ASN A 39 -15.97 -2.93 15.15
CA ASN A 39 -17.22 -2.18 15.26
C ASN A 39 -17.01 -0.78 15.84
N GLY A 40 -15.76 -0.42 16.04
CA GLY A 40 -15.36 0.85 16.64
C GLY A 40 -14.49 0.68 17.87
N TYR A 41 -14.33 1.77 18.60
CA TYR A 41 -13.57 1.78 19.84
C TYR A 41 -14.03 2.87 20.80
N ARG A 42 -13.72 2.69 22.09
CA ARG A 42 -13.94 3.68 23.14
C ARG A 42 -12.62 4.02 23.81
N LEU A 43 -12.30 5.32 23.87
CA LEU A 43 -11.18 5.86 24.64
C LEU A 43 -11.69 6.48 25.93
N MET A 44 -11.10 6.07 27.05
CA MET A 44 -11.42 6.59 28.37
C MET A 44 -10.17 7.20 29.02
N LEU A 45 -10.36 8.30 29.75
CA LEU A 45 -9.39 8.86 30.68
C LEU A 45 -9.96 8.72 32.13
N GLY A 46 -9.31 7.89 32.93
CA GLY A 46 -9.92 7.41 34.16
C GLY A 46 -11.26 6.75 33.88
N THR A 47 -12.33 7.28 34.46
CA THR A 47 -13.71 6.78 34.29
C THR A 47 -14.50 7.48 33.20
N ARG A 48 -13.93 8.53 32.54
CA ARG A 48 -14.62 9.35 31.56
C ARG A 48 -14.34 8.88 30.15
N THR A 49 -15.38 8.60 29.36
CA THR A 49 -15.28 8.43 27.92
C THR A 49 -14.96 9.79 27.26
N VAL A 50 -13.90 9.85 26.47
CA VAL A 50 -13.47 11.05 25.74
C VAL A 50 -13.66 10.89 24.23
N GLN A 51 -13.73 9.67 23.75
CA GLN A 51 -14.05 9.37 22.35
C GLN A 51 -14.69 8.00 22.26
N HIS A 52 -15.78 7.89 21.52
CA HIS A 52 -16.42 6.63 21.19
C HIS A 52 -16.88 6.66 19.74
N SER A 53 -16.48 5.68 18.98
CA SER A 53 -16.85 5.50 17.58
C SER A 53 -17.59 4.19 17.39
N HIS A 54 -18.55 4.18 16.47
CA HIS A 54 -19.27 3.00 16.04
C HIS A 54 -19.27 2.93 14.50
N LEU A 55 -18.98 1.76 13.95
CA LEU A 55 -18.85 1.54 12.51
C LEU A 55 -20.04 0.76 11.95
N ASP A 56 -20.59 1.23 10.85
CA ASP A 56 -21.69 0.61 10.14
C ASP A 56 -21.19 -0.05 8.83
N TYR A 57 -21.72 -1.24 8.55
CA TYR A 57 -21.35 -2.02 7.38
C TYR A 57 -22.57 -2.39 6.54
N ASP A 58 -22.40 -2.45 5.23
CA ASP A 58 -23.40 -2.99 4.33
C ASP A 58 -23.48 -4.53 4.40
N SER A 59 -24.44 -5.11 3.67
CA SER A 59 -24.64 -6.56 3.63
C SER A 59 -23.49 -7.34 2.99
N LYS A 60 -22.61 -6.67 2.24
CA LYS A 60 -21.41 -7.25 1.61
C LYS A 60 -20.15 -7.09 2.47
N GLY A 61 -20.26 -6.42 3.61
CA GLY A 61 -19.16 -6.14 4.52
C GLY A 61 -18.37 -4.87 4.20
N GLY A 62 -18.81 -4.06 3.25
CA GLY A 62 -18.25 -2.74 2.99
C GLY A 62 -18.65 -1.78 4.11
N MET A 63 -17.69 -1.00 4.61
CA MET A 63 -17.95 0.01 5.64
C MET A 63 -18.64 1.22 4.99
N ILE A 64 -19.79 1.59 5.52
CA ILE A 64 -20.64 2.66 4.97
C ILE A 64 -20.87 3.82 5.94
N GLY A 65 -20.59 3.64 7.22
CA GLY A 65 -20.83 4.67 8.23
C GLY A 65 -19.87 4.64 9.40
N MET A 66 -19.65 5.80 10.01
CA MET A 66 -19.00 5.95 11.32
C MET A 66 -19.71 7.00 12.14
N ASN A 67 -20.29 6.57 13.23
CA ASN A 67 -20.95 7.42 14.22
C ASN A 67 -19.95 7.76 15.33
N LEU A 68 -19.98 8.98 15.80
CA LEU A 68 -19.15 9.46 16.91
C LEU A 68 -20.04 10.01 18.00
N GLU A 69 -19.82 9.58 19.24
CA GLU A 69 -20.57 10.09 20.38
C GLU A 69 -20.39 11.62 20.53
N GLY A 70 -21.50 12.36 20.64
CA GLY A 70 -21.51 13.82 20.72
C GLY A 70 -21.44 14.55 19.37
N ILE A 71 -21.38 13.84 18.25
CA ILE A 71 -21.45 14.40 16.89
C ILE A 71 -22.79 14.05 16.28
N ALA A 72 -23.54 15.08 15.82
CA ALA A 72 -24.94 14.91 15.40
C ALA A 72 -25.12 14.09 14.12
N SER A 73 -24.18 14.18 13.18
CA SER A 73 -24.24 13.46 11.90
C SER A 73 -23.05 12.53 11.75
N PRO A 74 -23.21 11.35 11.13
CA PRO A 74 -22.09 10.43 10.90
C PRO A 74 -21.19 10.88 9.75
N PHE A 75 -20.00 10.27 9.67
CA PHE A 75 -19.30 10.12 8.40
C PHE A 75 -20.00 9.02 7.60
N THR A 76 -20.17 9.20 6.29
CA THR A 76 -20.75 8.17 5.42
C THR A 76 -19.92 7.95 4.17
N TRP A 77 -19.73 6.69 3.79
CA TRP A 77 -19.00 6.26 2.60
C TRP A 77 -19.96 5.69 1.57
N GLN A 78 -19.85 6.14 0.34
CA GLN A 78 -20.61 5.62 -0.79
C GLN A 78 -19.64 5.13 -1.86
N TYR A 79 -19.84 3.89 -2.27
CA TYR A 79 -19.00 3.23 -3.26
C TYR A 79 -19.76 3.11 -4.58
N ASP A 80 -19.01 3.19 -5.68
CA ASP A 80 -19.54 2.87 -6.99
C ASP A 80 -19.95 1.39 -7.05
N PRO A 81 -21.18 1.06 -7.43
CA PRO A 81 -21.69 -0.32 -7.36
C PRO A 81 -21.01 -1.27 -8.36
N THR A 82 -20.40 -0.74 -9.40
CA THR A 82 -19.74 -1.51 -10.47
C THR A 82 -18.29 -1.78 -10.15
N SER A 83 -17.53 -0.73 -9.82
CA SER A 83 -16.09 -0.83 -9.54
C SER A 83 -15.75 -1.12 -8.08
N GLY A 84 -16.67 -0.83 -7.15
CA GLY A 84 -16.41 -0.90 -5.71
C GLY A 84 -15.52 0.24 -5.18
N PHE A 85 -15.14 1.20 -6.01
CA PHE A 85 -14.31 2.32 -5.59
C PHE A 85 -15.09 3.35 -4.79
N LEU A 86 -14.41 4.03 -3.85
CA LEU A 86 -14.99 5.09 -3.06
C LEU A 86 -15.40 6.27 -3.96
N ASN A 87 -16.70 6.49 -4.11
CA ASN A 87 -17.23 7.62 -4.88
C ASN A 87 -17.34 8.88 -4.01
N HIS A 88 -18.01 8.76 -2.86
CA HIS A 88 -18.21 9.88 -1.94
C HIS A 88 -17.87 9.52 -0.49
N LEU A 89 -17.32 10.51 0.22
CA LEU A 89 -17.22 10.53 1.68
C LEU A 89 -17.88 11.82 2.18
N THR A 90 -19.00 11.69 2.90
CA THR A 90 -19.68 12.81 3.53
C THR A 90 -19.20 12.98 4.96
N TYR A 91 -18.86 14.19 5.31
CA TYR A 91 -18.38 14.59 6.64
C TYR A 91 -19.54 15.08 7.51
N PRO A 92 -19.47 14.99 8.84
CA PRO A 92 -20.52 15.47 9.76
C PRO A 92 -20.91 16.93 9.59
N ASN A 93 -20.01 17.78 9.10
CA ASN A 93 -20.30 19.18 8.82
C ASN A 93 -20.97 19.42 7.46
N GLY A 94 -21.32 18.35 6.71
CA GLY A 94 -21.95 18.45 5.39
C GLY A 94 -20.98 18.79 4.25
N MET A 95 -19.67 18.69 4.47
CA MET A 95 -18.72 18.66 3.37
C MET A 95 -18.73 17.27 2.72
N VAL A 96 -18.55 17.21 1.42
CA VAL A 96 -18.51 15.94 0.65
C VAL A 96 -17.23 15.88 -0.15
N ARG A 97 -16.43 14.86 0.07
CA ARG A 97 -15.34 14.46 -0.81
C ARG A 97 -15.92 13.60 -1.94
N GLN A 98 -15.57 13.93 -3.17
CA GLN A 98 -15.89 13.14 -4.35
C GLN A 98 -14.60 12.74 -5.05
N ASN A 99 -14.47 11.45 -5.36
CA ASN A 99 -13.35 10.93 -6.14
C ASN A 99 -13.80 10.65 -7.58
N THR A 100 -12.90 10.92 -8.53
CA THR A 100 -13.03 10.49 -9.92
C THR A 100 -11.85 9.61 -10.25
N TYR A 101 -12.11 8.53 -10.98
CA TYR A 101 -11.09 7.53 -11.32
C TYR A 101 -10.83 7.47 -12.81
N HIS A 102 -9.67 6.98 -13.19
CA HIS A 102 -9.35 6.65 -14.56
C HIS A 102 -10.31 5.54 -15.07
N PRO A 103 -10.80 5.61 -16.33
CA PRO A 103 -11.84 4.68 -16.81
C PRO A 103 -11.44 3.20 -16.78
N THR A 104 -10.16 2.88 -16.89
CA THR A 104 -9.65 1.50 -17.01
C THR A 104 -8.58 1.14 -15.98
N LEU A 105 -8.08 2.12 -15.21
CA LEU A 105 -7.04 1.92 -14.21
C LEU A 105 -7.55 2.33 -12.83
N ASN A 106 -7.10 1.66 -11.78
CA ASN A 106 -7.40 2.05 -10.41
C ASN A 106 -6.56 3.27 -9.98
N LEU A 107 -6.71 4.38 -10.72
CA LEU A 107 -6.03 5.64 -10.45
C LEU A 107 -7.04 6.75 -10.21
N VAL A 108 -6.84 7.49 -9.13
CA VAL A 108 -7.63 8.69 -8.84
C VAL A 108 -7.19 9.82 -9.77
N THR A 109 -8.08 10.28 -10.65
CA THR A 109 -7.83 11.39 -11.56
C THR A 109 -8.31 12.74 -11.03
N ALA A 110 -9.25 12.73 -10.08
CA ALA A 110 -9.64 13.94 -9.38
C ALA A 110 -10.18 13.64 -7.97
N ILE A 111 -9.94 14.59 -7.07
CA ILE A 111 -10.58 14.67 -5.76
C ILE A 111 -11.19 16.07 -5.67
N GLY A 112 -12.49 16.15 -5.45
CA GLY A 112 -13.19 17.41 -5.21
C GLY A 112 -13.84 17.42 -3.83
N TYR A 113 -13.77 18.53 -3.13
CA TYR A 113 -14.52 18.78 -1.90
C TYR A 113 -15.55 19.86 -2.18
N LYS A 114 -16.80 19.57 -1.87
CA LYS A 114 -17.94 20.46 -2.08
C LYS A 114 -18.86 20.43 -0.87
N MET A 115 -19.81 21.34 -0.83
CA MET A 115 -20.87 21.34 0.18
C MET A 115 -21.99 20.43 -0.26
N GLU A 116 -22.59 19.71 0.65
CA GLU A 116 -23.75 18.88 0.37
C GLU A 116 -24.86 19.73 -0.27
N GLY A 117 -25.40 19.26 -1.41
CA GLY A 117 -26.42 19.97 -2.20
C GLY A 117 -25.87 21.12 -3.05
N ASN A 118 -24.56 21.36 -3.10
CA ASN A 118 -23.91 22.34 -3.98
C ASN A 118 -22.90 21.61 -4.90
N GLU A 119 -22.94 21.89 -6.19
CA GLU A 119 -22.01 21.31 -7.16
C GLU A 119 -20.67 22.07 -7.25
N GLU A 120 -20.56 23.23 -6.60
CA GLU A 120 -19.34 24.02 -6.61
C GLU A 120 -18.24 23.37 -5.74
N THR A 121 -17.09 23.13 -6.36
CA THR A 121 -15.90 22.59 -5.68
C THR A 121 -15.19 23.70 -4.92
N VAL A 122 -15.07 23.54 -3.60
CA VAL A 122 -14.37 24.50 -2.73
C VAL A 122 -12.89 24.17 -2.53
N VAL A 123 -12.51 22.91 -2.75
CA VAL A 123 -11.11 22.46 -2.82
C VAL A 123 -11.06 21.31 -3.83
N GLY A 124 -10.12 21.35 -4.76
CA GLY A 124 -10.01 20.34 -5.80
C GLY A 124 -8.56 20.01 -6.17
N HIS A 125 -8.33 18.75 -6.47
CA HIS A 125 -7.05 18.20 -6.91
C HIS A 125 -7.29 17.35 -8.15
N LYS A 126 -6.66 17.67 -9.30
CA LYS A 126 -6.80 16.93 -10.56
C LYS A 126 -5.44 16.44 -11.01
N TYR A 127 -5.36 15.20 -11.43
CA TYR A 127 -4.12 14.50 -11.78
C TYR A 127 -4.12 14.05 -13.22
N GLN A 128 -2.98 14.18 -13.89
CA GLN A 128 -2.68 13.52 -15.16
C GLN A 128 -1.49 12.60 -14.95
N TYR A 129 -1.51 11.44 -15.59
CA TYR A 129 -0.52 10.38 -15.42
C TYR A 129 0.14 10.05 -16.76
N ASP A 130 1.39 9.60 -16.71
CA ASP A 130 2.08 9.00 -17.84
C ASP A 130 1.74 7.50 -17.99
N ALA A 131 2.34 6.86 -18.99
CA ALA A 131 2.15 5.43 -19.25
C ALA A 131 2.68 4.50 -18.15
N LEU A 132 3.54 5.01 -17.25
CA LEU A 132 4.03 4.30 -16.05
C LEU A 132 3.21 4.62 -14.81
N MET A 133 2.03 5.23 -14.97
CA MET A 133 1.12 5.63 -13.90
C MET A 133 1.70 6.66 -12.92
N ARG A 134 2.77 7.39 -13.32
CA ARG A 134 3.34 8.47 -12.53
C ARG A 134 2.59 9.76 -12.82
N PRO A 135 2.25 10.57 -11.81
CA PRO A 135 1.60 11.87 -12.06
C PRO A 135 2.57 12.81 -12.76
N VAL A 136 2.18 13.31 -13.92
CA VAL A 136 2.94 14.31 -14.68
C VAL A 136 2.38 15.71 -14.53
N GLN A 137 1.14 15.84 -14.08
CA GLN A 137 0.54 17.14 -13.77
C GLN A 137 -0.42 17.04 -12.59
N LEU A 138 -0.35 18.00 -11.69
CA LEU A 138 -1.31 18.26 -10.62
C LEU A 138 -1.91 19.65 -10.81
N ARG A 139 -3.22 19.77 -10.68
CA ARG A 139 -3.94 21.04 -10.66
C ARG A 139 -4.71 21.16 -9.37
N ASP A 140 -4.35 22.16 -8.57
CA ASP A 140 -4.99 22.47 -7.30
C ASP A 140 -5.89 23.68 -7.44
N SER A 141 -7.16 23.54 -7.04
CA SER A 141 -8.10 24.64 -6.89
C SER A 141 -8.45 24.84 -5.42
N TRP A 142 -8.46 26.09 -4.98
CA TRP A 142 -8.65 26.45 -3.57
C TRP A 142 -9.98 27.10 -3.28
N ASP A 143 -10.60 27.68 -4.30
CA ASP A 143 -11.93 28.30 -4.32
C ASP A 143 -12.31 28.62 -5.77
N ALA A 144 -13.54 29.11 -5.99
CA ALA A 144 -14.04 29.45 -7.32
C ALA A 144 -13.37 30.66 -7.98
N THR A 145 -12.69 31.52 -7.22
CA THR A 145 -12.16 32.81 -7.68
C THR A 145 -10.64 32.80 -7.86
N THR A 146 -9.94 32.02 -7.08
CA THR A 146 -8.48 31.88 -7.14
C THR A 146 -8.07 31.00 -8.33
N PRO A 147 -7.17 31.48 -9.22
CA PRO A 147 -6.66 30.65 -10.31
C PRO A 147 -6.06 29.33 -9.80
N GLU A 148 -6.26 28.24 -10.55
CA GLU A 148 -5.64 26.95 -10.22
C GLU A 148 -4.11 27.07 -10.14
N THR A 149 -3.53 26.39 -9.17
CA THR A 149 -2.08 26.16 -9.12
C THR A 149 -1.79 24.90 -9.94
N ILE A 150 -0.98 25.01 -11.00
CA ILE A 150 -0.60 23.90 -11.85
C ILE A 150 0.84 23.54 -11.49
N ARG A 151 1.10 22.25 -11.32
CA ARG A 151 2.43 21.66 -11.10
C ARG A 151 2.69 20.62 -12.16
N ASP A 152 3.81 20.73 -12.86
CA ASP A 152 4.25 19.79 -13.88
C ASP A 152 5.49 19.05 -13.38
N PHE A 153 5.44 17.71 -13.47
CA PHE A 153 6.47 16.82 -12.95
C PHE A 153 7.23 16.11 -14.06
N THR A 154 8.52 15.96 -13.90
CA THR A 154 9.36 15.13 -14.77
C THR A 154 10.15 14.11 -13.96
N TYR A 155 10.44 12.98 -14.56
CA TYR A 155 11.10 11.85 -13.90
C TYR A 155 12.23 11.28 -14.76
N ASN A 156 13.22 10.66 -14.11
CA ASN A 156 14.22 9.87 -14.81
C ASN A 156 13.70 8.43 -15.13
N SER A 157 14.55 7.61 -15.72
CA SER A 157 14.24 6.21 -16.08
C SER A 157 14.02 5.30 -14.86
N ARG A 158 14.47 5.70 -13.66
CA ARG A 158 14.22 5.01 -12.39
C ARG A 158 12.99 5.54 -11.66
N SER A 159 12.20 6.40 -12.31
CA SER A 159 11.03 7.08 -11.76
C SER A 159 11.32 8.08 -10.63
N GLU A 160 12.57 8.45 -10.39
CA GLU A 160 12.92 9.49 -9.45
C GLU A 160 12.51 10.87 -9.98
N LEU A 161 11.95 11.72 -9.13
CA LEU A 161 11.50 13.06 -9.49
C LEU A 161 12.69 13.95 -9.86
N LEU A 162 12.72 14.44 -11.09
CA LEU A 162 13.75 15.37 -11.57
C LEU A 162 13.34 16.83 -11.42
N GLU A 163 12.07 17.12 -11.69
CA GLU A 163 11.60 18.51 -11.66
C GLU A 163 10.11 18.59 -11.26
N ASP A 164 9.78 19.67 -10.56
CA ASP A 164 8.42 20.11 -10.26
C ASP A 164 8.35 21.61 -10.54
N ARG A 165 7.56 21.99 -11.56
CA ARG A 165 7.34 23.37 -11.98
C ARG A 165 5.99 23.88 -11.50
N ILE A 166 5.97 24.99 -10.81
CA ILE A 166 4.75 25.62 -10.29
C ILE A 166 4.35 26.79 -11.18
N SER A 167 3.10 26.83 -11.67
CA SER A 167 2.59 27.86 -12.59
C SER A 167 2.62 29.28 -12.02
N ARG A 168 2.61 29.42 -10.70
CA ARG A 168 2.66 30.72 -10.01
C ARG A 168 4.08 31.25 -9.79
N GLY A 169 5.06 30.56 -10.36
CA GLY A 169 6.49 30.83 -10.20
C GLY A 169 7.14 29.93 -9.16
N GLY A 170 8.40 29.62 -9.42
CA GLY A 170 9.20 28.67 -8.65
C GLY A 170 9.25 27.29 -9.29
N SER A 171 10.35 26.62 -9.05
CA SER A 171 10.58 25.24 -9.48
C SER A 171 11.49 24.53 -8.48
N PHE A 172 11.35 23.22 -8.45
CA PHE A 172 12.23 22.31 -7.72
C PHE A 172 12.90 21.42 -8.75
N ALA A 173 14.21 21.23 -8.63
CA ALA A 173 14.94 20.35 -9.53
C ALA A 173 15.96 19.52 -8.74
N TYR A 174 16.07 18.25 -9.07
CA TYR A 174 16.89 17.30 -8.35
C TYR A 174 17.76 16.48 -9.30
N CYS A 175 18.99 16.21 -8.88
CA CYS A 175 19.88 15.28 -9.55
C CYS A 175 20.32 14.22 -8.55
N TYR A 176 20.35 12.97 -8.98
CA TYR A 176 20.66 11.83 -8.11
C TYR A 176 21.86 11.04 -8.63
N ASP A 177 22.52 10.33 -7.73
CA ASP A 177 23.47 9.28 -8.09
C ASP A 177 22.75 7.96 -8.49
N ASN A 178 23.52 6.89 -8.72
CA ASN A 178 22.96 5.62 -9.18
C ASN A 178 22.14 4.86 -8.13
N ILE A 179 22.18 5.27 -6.87
CA ILE A 179 21.45 4.63 -5.75
C ILE A 179 20.49 5.60 -5.05
N GLY A 180 20.21 6.75 -5.69
CA GLY A 180 19.17 7.67 -5.25
C GLY A 180 19.62 8.69 -4.19
N ASN A 181 20.92 8.87 -3.91
CA ASN A 181 21.36 10.02 -3.14
C ASN A 181 21.26 11.28 -4.00
N ARG A 182 20.79 12.39 -3.44
CA ARG A 182 20.84 13.68 -4.13
C ARG A 182 22.30 14.10 -4.34
N LYS A 183 22.59 14.57 -5.54
CA LYS A 183 23.85 15.25 -5.88
C LYS A 183 23.67 16.77 -5.89
N THR A 184 22.54 17.20 -6.40
CA THR A 184 22.11 18.60 -6.34
C THR A 184 20.62 18.67 -6.10
N ALA A 185 20.19 19.71 -5.38
CA ALA A 185 18.81 20.14 -5.30
C ALA A 185 18.75 21.64 -5.56
N ARG A 186 17.84 22.06 -6.43
CA ARG A 186 17.46 23.47 -6.54
C ARG A 186 16.02 23.56 -6.05
N GLU A 187 15.82 24.27 -4.98
CA GLU A 187 14.50 24.48 -4.36
C GLU A 187 14.17 25.98 -4.41
N LEU A 188 13.26 26.35 -5.32
CA LEU A 188 12.96 27.72 -5.69
C LEU A 188 14.22 28.43 -6.24
N GLU A 189 14.82 29.34 -5.48
CA GLU A 189 16.01 30.12 -5.87
C GLU A 189 17.32 29.58 -5.26
N GLU A 190 17.21 28.62 -4.35
CA GLU A 190 18.37 28.06 -3.65
C GLU A 190 18.89 26.81 -4.32
N GLU A 191 20.18 26.72 -4.50
CA GLU A 191 20.87 25.53 -5.03
C GLU A 191 21.80 24.96 -3.97
N VAL A 192 21.68 23.65 -3.74
CA VAL A 192 22.44 22.90 -2.75
C VAL A 192 23.09 21.69 -3.43
N ALA A 193 24.38 21.48 -3.17
CA ALA A 193 25.14 20.31 -3.61
C ALA A 193 25.37 19.36 -2.43
N TYR A 194 25.35 18.07 -2.72
CA TYR A 194 25.48 17.01 -1.70
C TYR A 194 26.62 16.06 -2.07
N GLU A 195 27.49 15.76 -1.13
CA GLU A 195 28.46 14.68 -1.22
C GLU A 195 28.05 13.52 -0.30
N SER A 196 28.18 12.29 -0.77
CA SER A 196 27.85 11.10 0.00
C SER A 196 29.01 10.11 0.05
N ASN A 197 29.16 9.41 1.18
CA ASN A 197 30.11 8.31 1.33
C ASN A 197 29.52 6.98 0.82
N ARG A 198 30.31 5.90 0.90
CA ARG A 198 29.90 4.55 0.47
C ARG A 198 28.80 3.91 1.33
N LEU A 199 28.44 4.52 2.45
CA LEU A 199 27.32 4.12 3.32
C LEU A 199 26.06 4.95 3.04
N ASN A 200 26.03 5.72 1.96
CA ASN A 200 24.93 6.64 1.59
C ASN A 200 24.67 7.75 2.61
N GLN A 201 25.65 8.05 3.45
CA GLN A 201 25.61 9.18 4.38
C GLN A 201 26.11 10.43 3.68
N TYR A 202 25.42 11.56 3.82
CA TYR A 202 25.96 12.83 3.36
C TYR A 202 27.14 13.25 4.23
N THR A 203 28.23 13.62 3.59
CA THR A 203 29.45 14.08 4.25
C THR A 203 29.63 15.59 4.16
N ASP A 204 29.07 16.17 3.10
CA ASP A 204 29.07 17.60 2.87
C ASP A 204 27.79 18.02 2.18
N ILE A 205 27.22 19.15 2.60
CA ILE A 205 26.05 19.80 2.02
C ILE A 205 26.43 21.26 1.82
N ALA A 206 26.82 21.60 0.58
CA ALA A 206 27.31 22.91 0.20
C ALA A 206 26.22 23.76 -0.45
N GLY A 207 26.14 25.03 -0.10
CA GLY A 207 25.14 25.97 -0.59
C GLY A 207 24.00 26.23 0.41
N GLY A 208 23.04 27.07 0.01
CA GLY A 208 22.07 27.67 0.94
C GLY A 208 22.72 28.79 1.77
N GLU A 209 22.27 28.98 3.00
CA GLU A 209 22.81 30.05 3.88
C GLU A 209 24.25 29.76 4.34
N GLU A 210 24.58 28.50 4.65
CA GLU A 210 25.91 28.06 5.10
C GLU A 210 26.14 26.60 4.70
N ASP A 211 27.42 26.24 4.45
CA ASP A 211 27.85 24.86 4.25
C ASP A 211 27.64 24.04 5.54
N PHE A 212 27.26 22.79 5.40
CA PHE A 212 26.96 21.94 6.54
C PHE A 212 27.56 20.54 6.39
N ASN A 213 28.21 20.06 7.43
CA ASN A 213 28.75 18.71 7.52
C ASN A 213 27.96 17.89 8.52
N PRO A 214 27.11 16.96 8.07
CA PRO A 214 26.42 16.04 8.94
C PRO A 214 27.38 15.11 9.68
N VAL A 215 27.02 14.72 10.90
CA VAL A 215 27.78 13.76 11.71
C VAL A 215 26.90 12.56 12.01
N TYR A 216 27.50 11.38 12.03
CA TYR A 216 26.79 10.12 12.27
C TYR A 216 27.47 9.32 13.38
N ASP A 217 26.69 8.56 14.14
CA ASP A 217 27.21 7.55 15.06
C ASP A 217 27.61 6.25 14.34
N ALA A 218 28.09 5.26 15.10
CA ALA A 218 28.53 3.98 14.55
C ALA A 218 27.36 3.13 13.99
N ASP A 219 26.13 3.35 14.46
CA ASP A 219 24.91 2.69 13.96
C ASP A 219 24.33 3.39 12.73
N GLY A 220 24.89 4.56 12.37
CA GLY A 220 24.53 5.36 11.19
C GLY A 220 23.38 6.34 11.44
N ASN A 221 23.05 6.63 12.68
CA ASN A 221 22.12 7.69 13.02
C ASN A 221 22.80 9.05 12.88
N GLN A 222 22.11 10.02 12.32
CA GLN A 222 22.63 11.36 12.14
C GLN A 222 22.58 12.12 13.47
N THR A 223 23.73 12.31 14.11
CA THR A 223 23.86 12.95 15.44
C THR A 223 23.96 14.46 15.35
N ARG A 224 24.30 15.03 14.18
CA ARG A 224 24.23 16.45 13.90
C ARG A 224 23.46 16.67 12.61
N ILE A 225 22.32 17.36 12.71
CA ILE A 225 21.39 17.60 11.61
C ILE A 225 21.20 19.09 11.36
N ARG A 226 20.97 19.49 10.09
CA ARG A 226 20.47 20.81 9.70
C ARG A 226 19.01 20.64 9.24
N THR A 227 18.13 21.45 9.80
CA THR A 227 16.70 21.48 9.42
C THR A 227 16.29 22.92 9.10
N SER A 228 15.05 23.13 8.70
CA SER A 228 14.48 24.47 8.47
C SER A 228 14.45 25.36 9.74
N THR A 229 14.69 24.79 10.93
CA THR A 229 14.69 25.54 12.20
C THR A 229 16.10 25.75 12.77
N GLY A 230 17.14 25.26 12.09
CA GLY A 230 18.51 25.40 12.49
C GLY A 230 19.27 24.08 12.62
N ILE A 231 20.40 24.14 13.31
CA ILE A 231 21.27 22.97 13.55
C ILE A 231 20.95 22.37 14.91
N TRP A 232 20.83 21.03 14.95
CA TRP A 232 20.51 20.25 16.14
C TRP A 232 21.53 19.14 16.36
N GLU A 233 21.94 18.95 17.61
CA GLU A 233 22.64 17.77 18.08
C GLU A 233 21.62 16.75 18.58
N VAL A 234 21.72 15.50 18.08
CA VAL A 234 20.72 14.46 18.33
C VAL A 234 21.36 13.28 19.06
N SER A 235 20.71 12.83 20.12
CA SER A 235 21.10 11.60 20.84
C SER A 235 20.02 10.53 20.64
N TYR A 236 20.48 9.31 20.45
CA TYR A 236 19.64 8.15 20.18
C TYR A 236 19.68 7.13 21.32
N ASP A 237 18.61 6.36 21.48
CA ASP A 237 18.61 5.19 22.36
C ASP A 237 19.16 3.94 21.66
N ALA A 238 19.24 2.81 22.40
CA ALA A 238 19.75 1.54 21.86
C ALA A 238 18.85 0.89 20.76
N ASN A 239 17.74 1.50 20.42
CA ASN A 239 16.84 1.08 19.33
C ASN A 239 16.87 2.10 18.17
N ASP A 240 17.90 2.92 18.07
CA ASP A 240 18.10 3.94 17.03
C ASP A 240 16.99 5.00 16.98
N ARG A 241 16.29 5.26 18.13
CA ARG A 241 15.24 6.27 18.22
C ARG A 241 15.80 7.57 18.81
N PRO A 242 15.55 8.73 18.20
CA PRO A 242 16.06 10.00 18.71
C PRO A 242 15.34 10.40 20.02
N VAL A 243 16.05 10.43 21.13
CA VAL A 243 15.53 10.72 22.46
C VAL A 243 15.79 12.15 22.92
N VAL A 244 16.83 12.81 22.40
CA VAL A 244 17.15 14.19 22.72
C VAL A 244 17.55 14.94 21.46
N PHE A 245 16.98 16.12 21.28
CA PHE A 245 17.45 17.13 20.30
C PHE A 245 17.86 18.38 21.08
N ALA A 246 19.10 18.83 20.89
CA ALA A 246 19.60 20.05 21.49
C ALA A 246 19.97 21.07 20.38
N SER A 247 19.42 22.28 20.45
CA SER A 247 19.78 23.33 19.49
C SER A 247 21.26 23.70 19.62
N GLN A 248 21.90 24.08 18.52
CA GLN A 248 23.32 24.42 18.48
C GLN A 248 23.69 25.55 19.46
N ASP A 249 22.78 26.47 19.72
CA ASP A 249 22.99 27.56 20.69
C ASP A 249 22.77 27.12 22.16
N GLY A 250 22.39 25.85 22.39
CA GLY A 250 22.16 25.25 23.71
C GLY A 250 20.91 25.75 24.45
N ARG A 251 20.11 26.61 23.81
CA ARG A 251 18.94 27.21 24.47
C ARG A 251 17.73 26.28 24.51
N THR A 252 17.53 25.49 23.46
CA THR A 252 16.37 24.62 23.31
C THR A 252 16.79 23.16 23.41
N THR A 253 16.08 22.41 24.24
CA THR A 253 16.23 20.96 24.35
C THR A 253 14.84 20.31 24.21
N ILE A 254 14.73 19.32 23.33
CA ILE A 254 13.51 18.54 23.14
C ILE A 254 13.84 17.10 23.55
N THR A 255 13.07 16.55 24.46
CA THR A 255 13.19 15.14 24.87
C THR A 255 11.97 14.36 24.43
N CYS A 256 12.20 13.14 23.93
CA CYS A 256 11.16 12.23 23.46
C CYS A 256 11.19 10.92 24.26
N GLY A 257 10.04 10.48 24.71
CA GLY A 257 9.82 9.18 25.34
C GLY A 257 9.11 8.23 24.37
N TYR A 258 9.57 6.97 24.33
CA TYR A 258 8.99 5.94 23.44
C TYR A 258 8.48 4.76 24.25
N ASP A 259 7.33 4.24 23.87
CA ASP A 259 6.75 3.05 24.47
C ASP A 259 7.41 1.76 23.93
N TYR A 260 6.95 0.61 24.44
CA TYR A 260 7.45 -0.71 24.06
C TYR A 260 7.21 -1.09 22.57
N GLN A 261 6.30 -0.37 21.88
CA GLN A 261 6.02 -0.52 20.45
C GLN A 261 6.84 0.45 19.58
N GLY A 262 7.67 1.31 20.20
CA GLY A 262 8.46 2.32 19.50
C GLY A 262 7.69 3.60 19.18
N ARG A 263 6.44 3.76 19.68
CA ARG A 263 5.66 4.98 19.44
C ARG A 263 6.06 6.06 20.44
N ARG A 264 6.18 7.29 19.99
CA ARG A 264 6.52 8.43 20.84
C ARG A 264 5.31 8.82 21.71
N PHE A 265 5.30 8.39 22.96
CA PHE A 265 4.20 8.70 23.88
C PHE A 265 4.38 10.03 24.61
N GLU A 266 5.59 10.59 24.64
CA GLU A 266 5.93 11.80 25.38
C GLU A 266 6.88 12.70 24.58
N LYS A 267 6.63 14.01 24.60
CA LYS A 267 7.51 15.05 24.07
C LYS A 267 7.54 16.23 25.02
N LYS A 268 8.75 16.61 25.45
CA LYS A 268 8.98 17.75 26.34
C LYS A 268 9.94 18.73 25.70
N ILE A 269 9.57 20.01 25.71
CA ILE A 269 10.38 21.12 25.19
C ILE A 269 10.81 21.98 26.34
N THR A 270 12.11 22.23 26.45
CA THR A 270 12.75 23.08 27.45
C THR A 270 13.49 24.22 26.76
N ILE A 271 13.21 25.44 27.11
CA ILE A 271 13.86 26.66 26.57
C ILE A 271 14.52 27.39 27.73
N ASN A 272 15.82 27.67 27.62
CA ASN A 272 16.61 28.29 28.68
C ASN A 272 16.43 27.61 30.04
N ALA A 273 16.46 26.27 30.05
CA ALA A 273 16.24 25.41 31.22
C ALA A 273 14.82 25.47 31.87
N VAL A 274 13.87 26.14 31.23
CA VAL A 274 12.47 26.18 31.66
C VAL A 274 11.64 25.33 30.72
N THR A 275 10.81 24.42 31.27
CA THR A 275 9.87 23.65 30.46
C THR A 275 8.82 24.58 29.84
N SER A 276 8.76 24.63 28.53
CA SER A 276 7.80 25.46 27.76
C SER A 276 6.61 24.68 27.25
N SER A 277 6.78 23.35 27.04
CA SER A 277 5.73 22.44 26.61
C SER A 277 6.01 21.02 27.08
N HIS A 278 4.98 20.28 27.45
CA HIS A 278 5.09 18.88 27.84
C HIS A 278 3.84 18.13 27.38
N SER A 279 3.95 17.40 26.27
CA SER A 279 2.84 16.69 25.63
C SER A 279 2.92 15.18 25.87
N TYR A 280 1.76 14.56 26.00
CA TYR A 280 1.59 13.12 26.10
C TYR A 280 0.60 12.65 25.02
N TYR A 281 0.91 11.53 24.38
CA TYR A 281 0.15 11.01 23.25
C TYR A 281 -0.39 9.63 23.52
N LEU A 282 -1.65 9.41 23.17
CA LEU A 282 -2.32 8.11 23.24
C LEU A 282 -2.55 7.56 21.84
N TYR A 283 -2.42 6.26 21.69
CA TYR A 283 -2.44 5.58 20.41
C TYR A 283 -3.44 4.43 20.36
N ARG A 284 -4.04 4.24 19.18
CA ARG A 284 -4.71 3.02 18.77
C ARG A 284 -3.89 2.41 17.62
N GLY A 285 -3.22 1.27 17.87
CA GLY A 285 -2.16 0.86 16.97
C GLY A 285 -1.09 1.95 16.87
N TYR A 286 -0.72 2.37 15.67
CA TYR A 286 0.20 3.49 15.44
C TYR A 286 -0.51 4.84 15.23
N LEU A 287 -1.83 4.86 15.23
CA LEU A 287 -2.62 6.08 15.07
C LEU A 287 -2.67 6.84 16.38
N GLN A 288 -2.17 8.06 16.41
CA GLN A 288 -2.32 8.96 17.55
C GLN A 288 -3.79 9.38 17.66
N ILE A 289 -4.47 8.97 18.72
CA ILE A 289 -5.91 9.24 18.94
C ILE A 289 -6.19 10.36 19.94
N ALA A 290 -5.21 10.70 20.79
CA ALA A 290 -5.35 11.83 21.70
C ALA A 290 -4.01 12.46 22.04
N GLU A 291 -4.07 13.77 22.41
CA GLU A 291 -2.97 14.57 22.92
C GLU A 291 -3.38 15.20 24.26
N LEU A 292 -2.50 15.08 25.26
CA LEU A 292 -2.67 15.68 26.58
C LEU A 292 -1.51 16.62 26.90
N ASP A 293 -1.80 17.68 27.63
CA ASP A 293 -0.82 18.61 28.18
C ASP A 293 -0.49 18.20 29.62
N LEU A 294 0.80 18.03 29.91
CA LEU A 294 1.37 17.68 31.21
C LEU A 294 2.02 18.87 31.93
N MET A 295 1.78 20.10 31.49
CA MET A 295 2.30 21.31 32.13
C MET A 295 1.60 21.63 33.46
N HIS A 296 0.49 21.00 33.73
CA HIS A 296 -0.33 21.18 34.96
C HIS A 296 -0.15 20.03 35.94
N SER A 297 -0.71 20.16 37.11
CA SER A 297 -0.69 19.12 38.16
C SER A 297 -1.41 17.83 37.74
N GLU A 298 -2.37 17.96 36.84
CA GLU A 298 -3.10 16.84 36.24
C GLU A 298 -2.94 16.90 34.71
N ALA A 299 -2.90 15.74 34.07
CA ALA A 299 -2.86 15.64 32.62
C ALA A 299 -4.16 16.19 32.02
N MET A 300 -4.04 17.17 31.14
CA MET A 300 -5.18 17.88 30.55
C MET A 300 -5.36 17.49 29.08
N LEU A 301 -6.47 16.88 28.73
CA LEU A 301 -6.80 16.54 27.33
C LEU A 301 -6.90 17.81 26.49
N THR A 302 -6.13 17.89 25.42
CA THR A 302 -6.10 19.03 24.50
C THR A 302 -6.78 18.71 23.17
N ARG A 303 -6.55 17.50 22.64
CA ARG A 303 -7.11 17.06 21.35
C ARG A 303 -7.46 15.58 21.37
N THR A 304 -8.47 15.23 20.58
CA THR A 304 -8.71 13.85 20.13
C THR A 304 -8.79 13.82 18.60
N HIS A 305 -8.37 12.70 17.99
CA HIS A 305 -8.28 12.54 16.54
C HIS A 305 -9.09 11.35 16.08
N VAL A 306 -9.82 11.52 14.99
CA VAL A 306 -10.59 10.47 14.33
C VAL A 306 -9.93 10.17 12.99
N TRP A 307 -9.59 8.93 12.78
CA TRP A 307 -8.90 8.43 11.59
C TRP A 307 -9.85 7.70 10.66
N ASP A 308 -9.55 7.70 9.36
CA ASP A 308 -10.31 7.00 8.34
C ASP A 308 -10.15 5.48 8.53
N PRO A 309 -11.20 4.76 8.94
CA PRO A 309 -11.12 3.34 9.20
C PRO A 309 -11.09 2.49 7.92
N THR A 310 -11.36 3.08 6.75
CA THR A 310 -11.31 2.37 5.46
C THR A 310 -9.90 2.26 4.92
N VAL A 311 -9.00 3.09 5.40
CA VAL A 311 -7.61 3.13 4.95
C VAL A 311 -6.76 2.34 5.92
N ARG A 312 -6.45 1.10 5.55
CA ARG A 312 -5.70 0.18 6.42
C ARG A 312 -4.23 0.52 6.54
N THR A 313 -3.61 1.07 5.49
CA THR A 313 -2.16 1.29 5.41
C THR A 313 -1.74 2.72 5.59
N ALA A 314 -2.61 3.66 5.40
CA ALA A 314 -2.15 5.02 5.43
C ALA A 314 -3.08 5.85 6.27
N THR A 315 -2.42 6.47 7.16
CA THR A 315 -2.99 7.37 8.12
C THR A 315 -3.67 8.53 7.39
N ARG A 316 -4.95 8.72 7.64
CA ARG A 316 -5.71 9.86 7.16
C ARG A 316 -6.62 10.33 8.27
N VAL A 317 -6.24 11.41 8.95
CA VAL A 317 -7.08 12.02 9.97
C VAL A 317 -8.29 12.68 9.30
N LEU A 318 -9.49 12.35 9.73
CA LEU A 318 -10.73 12.93 9.23
C LEU A 318 -11.21 14.10 10.06
N MET A 319 -11.01 14.01 11.37
CA MET A 319 -11.48 15.03 12.31
C MET A 319 -10.55 15.14 13.51
N THR A 320 -10.38 16.36 14.00
CA THR A 320 -9.78 16.65 15.32
C THR A 320 -10.78 17.42 16.14
N THR A 321 -11.01 16.97 17.37
CA THR A 321 -11.76 17.73 18.37
C THR A 321 -10.79 18.44 19.30
N ARG A 322 -10.94 19.75 19.45
CA ARG A 322 -10.23 20.54 20.45
C ARG A 322 -11.03 20.55 21.75
N TRP A 323 -10.32 20.39 22.86
CA TRP A 323 -10.92 20.33 24.19
C TRP A 323 -10.60 21.59 25.00
N LYS A 324 -11.60 22.09 25.70
CA LYS A 324 -11.47 23.25 26.60
C LYS A 324 -11.24 22.76 28.03
N ARG A 325 -10.10 23.15 28.60
CA ARG A 325 -9.70 22.76 29.97
C ARG A 325 -9.78 21.25 30.23
N GLY A 326 -9.56 20.44 29.19
CA GLY A 326 -9.60 18.98 29.29
C GLY A 326 -10.97 18.36 29.58
N VAL A 327 -12.06 19.13 29.65
CA VAL A 327 -13.36 18.66 30.14
C VAL A 327 -14.44 18.64 29.07
N THR A 328 -14.58 19.74 28.33
CA THR A 328 -15.63 19.91 27.32
C THR A 328 -15.05 20.05 25.93
N THR A 329 -15.77 19.54 24.92
CA THR A 329 -15.44 19.82 23.51
C THR A 329 -15.61 21.32 23.25
N GLU A 330 -14.63 21.91 22.58
CA GLU A 330 -14.66 23.32 22.19
C GLU A 330 -15.08 23.45 20.73
N GLU A 331 -14.40 22.71 19.85
CA GLU A 331 -14.58 22.83 18.40
C GLU A 331 -14.12 21.57 17.68
N ASN A 332 -14.78 21.25 16.55
CA ASN A 332 -14.41 20.15 15.67
C ASN A 332 -13.86 20.70 14.36
N PHE A 333 -12.77 20.12 13.89
CA PHE A 333 -12.08 20.45 12.65
C PHE A 333 -12.04 19.25 11.73
N TYR A 334 -12.40 19.44 10.46
CA TYR A 334 -12.52 18.42 9.43
C TYR A 334 -11.45 18.60 8.37
N PHE A 335 -10.78 17.53 8.01
CA PHE A 335 -9.56 17.52 7.21
C PHE A 335 -9.81 17.12 5.77
N MET A 336 -9.29 17.92 4.84
CA MET A 336 -9.31 17.67 3.40
C MET A 336 -7.91 17.29 2.93
N HIS A 337 -7.84 16.28 2.03
CA HIS A 337 -6.58 15.66 1.62
C HIS A 337 -6.47 15.59 0.11
N ASP A 338 -5.26 15.65 -0.40
CA ASP A 338 -4.92 15.25 -1.76
C ASP A 338 -4.83 13.71 -1.92
N ALA A 339 -4.41 13.22 -3.10
CA ALA A 339 -4.25 11.79 -3.34
C ALA A 339 -3.05 11.18 -2.61
N ARG A 340 -2.06 12.00 -2.23
CA ARG A 340 -0.91 11.60 -1.41
C ARG A 340 -1.18 11.67 0.10
N LYS A 341 -2.44 11.94 0.49
CA LYS A 341 -2.90 12.14 1.87
C LYS A 341 -2.32 13.35 2.59
N ASN A 342 -1.65 14.25 1.86
CA ASN A 342 -1.28 15.52 2.45
C ASN A 342 -2.55 16.25 2.89
N VAL A 343 -2.55 16.79 4.10
CA VAL A 343 -3.62 17.66 4.54
C VAL A 343 -3.50 18.98 3.77
N THR A 344 -4.49 19.32 2.96
CA THR A 344 -4.47 20.52 2.12
C THR A 344 -5.36 21.63 2.64
N SER A 345 -6.45 21.28 3.35
CA SER A 345 -7.31 22.25 4.02
C SER A 345 -7.94 21.68 5.28
N ILE A 346 -8.31 22.57 6.20
CA ILE A 346 -9.07 22.25 7.40
C ILE A 346 -10.29 23.18 7.45
N PHE A 347 -11.47 22.61 7.70
CA PHE A 347 -12.71 23.34 7.86
C PHE A 347 -13.30 23.10 9.25
N ASP A 348 -14.00 24.11 9.81
CA ASP A 348 -14.75 23.96 11.05
C ASP A 348 -16.16 23.35 10.85
N GLY A 349 -16.92 23.27 11.92
CA GLY A 349 -18.33 22.81 11.88
C GLY A 349 -19.27 23.72 11.09
N GLN A 350 -18.92 24.99 10.91
CA GLN A 350 -19.65 25.98 10.10
C GLN A 350 -19.19 26.01 8.65
N ARG A 351 -18.27 25.12 8.25
CA ARG A 351 -17.69 25.04 6.90
C ARG A 351 -16.82 26.24 6.54
N THR A 352 -16.28 26.94 7.54
CA THR A 352 -15.27 27.99 7.32
C THR A 352 -13.91 27.34 7.23
N ARG A 353 -13.11 27.72 6.22
CA ARG A 353 -11.73 27.24 6.10
C ARG A 353 -10.89 27.86 7.21
N ARG A 354 -10.24 27.01 8.03
CA ARG A 354 -9.43 27.39 9.17
C ARG A 354 -7.93 27.18 8.93
N ALA A 355 -7.59 26.35 7.92
CA ALA A 355 -6.22 26.21 7.45
C ALA A 355 -6.17 25.85 5.97
N ARG A 356 -5.07 26.25 5.31
CA ARG A 356 -4.67 25.84 3.96
C ARG A 356 -3.19 25.56 3.95
N TYR A 357 -2.78 24.48 3.28
CA TYR A 357 -1.38 24.09 3.14
C TYR A 357 -1.02 23.76 1.71
N GLU A 358 0.20 24.12 1.31
CA GLU A 358 0.87 23.68 0.10
C GLU A 358 2.28 23.21 0.47
N TYR A 359 2.78 22.17 -0.21
CA TYR A 359 4.05 21.52 0.14
C TYR A 359 4.99 21.45 -1.06
N ALA A 360 6.29 21.54 -0.80
CA ALA A 360 7.34 21.13 -1.71
C ALA A 360 7.30 19.59 -1.91
N PRO A 361 7.94 19.05 -2.94
CA PRO A 361 7.88 17.62 -3.27
C PRO A 361 8.18 16.66 -2.12
N PHE A 362 9.09 17.03 -1.23
CA PHE A 362 9.56 16.23 -0.10
C PHE A 362 9.04 16.72 1.27
N GLY A 363 7.98 17.52 1.26
CA GLY A 363 7.22 17.84 2.46
C GLY A 363 7.57 19.16 3.16
N ALA A 364 8.53 19.94 2.65
CA ALA A 364 8.74 21.29 3.12
C ALA A 364 7.49 22.15 2.88
N LEU A 365 7.14 22.97 3.85
CA LEU A 365 5.91 23.74 3.82
C LEU A 365 6.10 25.02 2.98
N LEU A 366 5.31 25.17 1.91
CA LEU A 366 5.30 26.36 1.04
C LEU A 366 4.26 27.39 1.48
N THR A 367 3.10 26.91 1.91
CA THR A 367 1.99 27.74 2.36
C THR A 367 1.39 27.17 3.63
N ALA A 368 1.11 28.03 4.60
CA ALA A 368 0.39 27.72 5.83
C ALA A 368 -0.46 28.91 6.24
N ASP A 369 -1.67 28.97 5.73
CA ASP A 369 -2.60 30.09 5.95
C ASP A 369 -3.74 29.66 6.90
N GLY A 370 -4.26 30.61 7.67
CA GLY A 370 -5.38 30.42 8.58
C GLY A 370 -4.96 30.25 10.05
N ASP A 371 -5.91 30.45 10.94
CA ASP A 371 -5.69 30.48 12.39
C ASP A 371 -5.35 29.08 12.97
N MET A 372 -5.77 28.01 12.29
CA MET A 372 -5.43 26.63 12.65
C MET A 372 -4.12 26.14 12.03
N ALA A 373 -3.53 26.89 11.10
CA ALA A 373 -2.40 26.41 10.29
C ALA A 373 -1.17 26.03 11.14
N GLN A 374 -0.87 26.78 12.19
CA GLN A 374 0.27 26.49 13.08
C GLN A 374 -0.09 25.50 14.19
N SER A 375 -1.35 25.49 14.64
CA SER A 375 -1.75 24.63 15.74
C SER A 375 -1.99 23.17 15.32
N ASN A 376 -2.34 22.94 14.05
CA ASN A 376 -2.45 21.57 13.51
C ASN A 376 -1.06 20.98 13.23
N LYS A 377 -0.87 19.73 13.68
CA LYS A 377 0.41 19.01 13.52
C LYS A 377 0.37 17.94 12.42
N PHE A 378 -0.81 17.48 12.00
CA PHE A 378 -0.94 16.51 10.91
C PHE A 378 -0.99 17.23 9.57
N ARG A 379 0.08 17.12 8.74
CA ARG A 379 0.24 17.91 7.51
C ARG A 379 0.69 17.05 6.33
N PHE A 380 1.98 17.04 6.00
CA PHE A 380 2.53 16.26 4.90
C PHE A 380 2.35 14.76 5.14
N SER A 381 1.90 14.02 4.14
CA SER A 381 1.51 12.59 4.23
C SER A 381 0.53 12.28 5.37
N CYS A 382 -0.14 13.29 5.92
CA CYS A 382 -0.95 13.21 7.14
C CYS A 382 -0.16 12.75 8.39
N GLU A 383 1.17 12.95 8.38
CA GLU A 383 2.04 12.61 9.50
C GLU A 383 2.28 13.80 10.44
N PHE A 384 2.76 13.51 11.65
CA PHE A 384 2.96 14.53 12.69
C PHE A 384 4.18 15.40 12.39
N THR A 385 3.96 16.69 12.19
CA THR A 385 5.03 17.68 11.99
C THR A 385 5.51 18.23 13.32
N ASP A 386 6.80 18.07 13.60
CA ASP A 386 7.49 18.71 14.71
C ASP A 386 7.99 20.08 14.27
N ASP A 387 7.16 21.13 14.42
CA ASP A 387 7.48 22.49 13.97
C ASP A 387 8.77 23.04 14.60
N GLU A 388 9.04 22.69 15.84
CA GLU A 388 10.23 23.12 16.57
C GLU A 388 11.52 22.56 15.96
N LEU A 389 11.41 21.36 15.35
CA LEU A 389 12.53 20.67 14.71
C LEU A 389 12.57 20.86 13.19
N GLY A 390 11.46 21.25 12.56
CA GLY A 390 11.31 21.21 11.12
C GLY A 390 11.33 19.79 10.54
N LEU A 391 10.96 18.78 11.32
CA LEU A 391 10.96 17.37 10.95
C LEU A 391 9.53 16.82 10.88
N VAL A 392 9.34 15.74 10.11
CA VAL A 392 8.09 14.98 10.07
C VAL A 392 8.31 13.62 10.73
N TYR A 393 7.51 13.30 11.74
CA TYR A 393 7.60 12.07 12.52
C TYR A 393 6.73 10.96 11.93
N TYR A 394 7.35 9.89 11.45
CA TYR A 394 6.73 8.70 10.84
C TYR A 394 6.81 7.46 11.75
N ASN A 395 6.52 7.60 13.04
CA ASN A 395 6.60 6.53 14.04
C ASN A 395 8.00 5.90 14.21
N TYR A 396 8.60 5.31 13.19
CA TYR A 396 9.92 4.69 13.27
C TYR A 396 11.07 5.61 12.88
N ARG A 397 10.83 6.60 12.03
CA ARG A 397 11.85 7.52 11.52
C ARG A 397 11.36 8.96 11.51
N HIS A 398 12.30 9.88 11.43
CA HIS A 398 11.99 11.28 11.17
C HIS A 398 12.48 11.65 9.76
N LEU A 399 11.57 12.18 8.97
CA LEU A 399 11.90 12.77 7.67
C LEU A 399 12.42 14.21 7.90
N ASN A 400 13.56 14.52 7.31
CA ASN A 400 14.00 15.89 7.14
C ASN A 400 13.54 16.41 5.76
N PRO A 401 12.51 17.24 5.67
CA PRO A 401 12.03 17.76 4.39
C PRO A 401 13.06 18.58 3.63
N LEU A 402 13.98 19.24 4.33
CA LEU A 402 15.04 20.05 3.73
C LEU A 402 15.98 19.22 2.85
N ASP A 403 16.39 18.05 3.36
CA ASP A 403 17.27 17.14 2.63
C ASP A 403 16.48 16.07 1.84
N GLY A 404 15.17 15.96 2.05
CA GLY A 404 14.28 14.98 1.44
C GLY A 404 14.62 13.54 1.79
N ARG A 405 15.13 13.28 3.01
CA ARG A 405 15.57 11.97 3.45
C ARG A 405 15.40 11.74 4.96
N TRP A 406 15.51 10.50 5.35
CA TRP A 406 15.50 10.09 6.75
C TRP A 406 16.77 10.52 7.50
N ILE A 407 16.64 10.89 8.79
CA ILE A 407 17.80 11.25 9.64
C ILE A 407 18.52 10.03 10.21
N ASN A 408 17.95 8.84 10.10
CA ASN A 408 18.54 7.57 10.53
C ASN A 408 18.30 6.48 9.49
N ARG A 409 19.07 5.40 9.60
CA ARG A 409 18.94 4.25 8.71
C ARG A 409 17.56 3.63 8.80
N ASP A 410 17.15 3.00 7.71
CA ASP A 410 15.97 2.16 7.72
C ASP A 410 16.14 1.03 8.76
N PRO A 411 15.22 0.89 9.73
CA PRO A 411 15.25 -0.21 10.70
C PRO A 411 15.20 -1.59 10.06
N ILE A 412 14.62 -1.72 8.85
CA ILE A 412 14.60 -2.96 8.08
C ILE A 412 15.84 -3.15 7.21
N ARG A 413 16.74 -2.20 7.23
CA ARG A 413 18.04 -2.21 6.54
C ARG A 413 17.89 -2.32 5.02
N GLU A 414 18.83 -3.01 4.34
CA GLU A 414 18.88 -3.17 2.89
C GLU A 414 17.65 -3.86 2.28
N GLN A 415 16.73 -4.31 3.10
CA GLN A 415 15.46 -4.90 2.66
C GLN A 415 14.45 -3.83 2.17
N ALA A 416 14.59 -2.60 2.61
CA ALA A 416 13.84 -1.45 2.07
C ALA A 416 14.52 -0.82 0.85
N GLY A 417 15.63 -1.39 0.37
CA GLY A 417 16.40 -0.86 -0.73
C GLY A 417 17.85 -0.58 -0.36
N ARG A 418 18.66 -0.25 -1.36
CA ARG A 418 20.10 -0.01 -1.18
C ARG A 418 20.42 1.32 -0.50
N ASN A 419 19.53 2.30 -0.61
CA ASN A 419 19.70 3.59 0.05
C ASN A 419 18.89 3.62 1.35
N LEU A 420 19.53 3.33 2.47
CA LEU A 420 18.89 3.22 3.79
C LEU A 420 18.37 4.55 4.35
N TYR A 421 18.67 5.67 3.68
CA TYR A 421 18.21 7.00 4.07
C TYR A 421 17.22 7.60 3.07
N GLY A 422 16.97 6.94 1.94
CA GLY A 422 16.08 7.43 0.89
C GLY A 422 14.62 7.47 1.36
N PHE A 423 13.97 8.61 1.17
CA PHE A 423 12.52 8.73 1.39
C PHE A 423 11.81 8.26 0.12
N VAL A 424 10.98 7.22 0.23
CA VAL A 424 10.17 6.60 -0.85
C VAL A 424 10.92 6.44 -2.18
N SER A 425 12.23 6.14 -2.12
CA SER A 425 13.11 6.03 -3.30
C SER A 425 13.04 7.24 -4.26
N ASN A 426 12.78 8.43 -3.76
CA ASN A 426 12.54 9.68 -4.52
C ASN A 426 11.35 9.62 -5.50
N HIS A 427 10.43 8.69 -5.32
CA HIS A 427 9.24 8.49 -6.15
C HIS A 427 8.03 9.30 -5.64
N TRP A 428 6.93 9.24 -6.37
CA TRP A 428 5.61 9.77 -5.99
C TRP A 428 4.87 8.83 -5.01
N GLU A 429 5.51 7.95 -4.32
CA GLU A 429 4.90 7.00 -3.41
C GLU A 429 4.74 7.58 -1.99
N TRP A 430 4.22 6.80 -1.08
CA TRP A 430 4.02 7.16 0.32
C TRP A 430 4.61 6.06 1.21
N ASP A 431 5.19 6.45 2.30
CA ASP A 431 5.63 5.56 3.38
C ASP A 431 4.80 5.91 4.61
N PHE A 432 4.24 4.92 5.25
CA PHE A 432 3.29 5.12 6.35
C PHE A 432 3.93 4.97 7.74
N LEU A 433 4.90 4.09 7.87
CA LEU A 433 5.63 3.88 9.13
C LEU A 433 7.10 4.28 9.05
N GLY A 434 7.57 4.66 7.88
CA GLY A 434 8.98 4.76 7.62
C GLY A 434 9.64 3.39 7.45
N LEU A 435 8.93 2.41 6.86
CA LEU A 435 9.34 1.01 6.71
C LEU A 435 8.73 0.44 5.42
N LEU A 436 9.09 0.96 4.27
CA LEU A 436 8.48 0.58 3.00
C LEU A 436 8.95 -0.82 2.55
N LEU A 437 8.03 -1.77 2.44
CA LEU A 437 8.22 -3.01 1.68
C LEU A 437 8.03 -2.71 0.19
N THR A 438 9.03 -3.01 -0.63
CA THR A 438 8.99 -2.76 -2.08
C THR A 438 8.64 -4.02 -2.86
N LYS A 439 8.33 -3.85 -4.14
CA LYS A 439 8.07 -4.97 -5.06
C LYS A 439 9.29 -5.88 -5.24
N ASP A 440 10.50 -5.34 -5.06
CA ASP A 440 11.76 -6.08 -5.16
C ASP A 440 11.96 -7.08 -4.01
N ASP A 441 11.21 -6.91 -2.92
CA ASP A 441 11.21 -7.84 -1.78
C ASP A 441 10.32 -9.06 -2.03
N ILE A 442 9.55 -9.08 -3.12
CA ILE A 442 8.72 -10.21 -3.55
C ILE A 442 9.47 -11.01 -4.60
N ASN A 443 9.91 -12.20 -4.21
CA ASN A 443 10.64 -13.11 -5.09
C ASN A 443 9.78 -14.31 -5.51
N VAL A 444 9.53 -14.43 -6.81
CA VAL A 444 8.82 -15.56 -7.41
C VAL A 444 9.81 -16.33 -8.26
N THR A 445 9.99 -17.60 -7.95
CA THR A 445 10.93 -18.50 -8.65
C THR A 445 10.20 -19.69 -9.27
N GLY A 446 10.86 -20.40 -10.19
CA GLY A 446 10.30 -21.58 -10.85
C GLY A 446 9.28 -21.26 -11.95
N THR A 447 9.13 -19.99 -12.35
CA THR A 447 8.18 -19.59 -13.40
C THR A 447 8.52 -20.18 -14.78
N ASP A 448 9.75 -20.64 -14.98
CA ASP A 448 10.19 -21.30 -16.22
C ASP A 448 9.80 -22.77 -16.29
N GLU A 449 9.43 -23.38 -15.17
CA GLU A 449 8.98 -24.76 -15.12
C GLU A 449 7.58 -24.88 -15.75
N VAL A 450 7.46 -25.79 -16.73
CA VAL A 450 6.19 -26.20 -17.32
C VAL A 450 6.09 -27.72 -17.20
N ASN A 451 5.08 -28.19 -16.49
CA ASN A 451 4.81 -29.61 -16.31
C ASN A 451 3.59 -30.00 -17.15
N VAL A 452 3.76 -30.92 -18.06
CA VAL A 452 2.67 -31.51 -18.86
C VAL A 452 2.22 -32.80 -18.21
N ILE A 453 0.93 -32.93 -17.93
CA ILE A 453 0.34 -34.08 -17.28
C ILE A 453 -0.80 -34.59 -18.13
N GLU A 454 -0.70 -35.83 -18.60
CA GLU A 454 -1.76 -36.49 -19.32
C GLU A 454 -2.60 -37.34 -18.34
N THR A 455 -3.92 -37.19 -18.42
CA THR A 455 -4.85 -37.90 -17.52
C THR A 455 -6.15 -38.20 -18.25
N PRO A 456 -6.86 -39.30 -17.88
CA PRO A 456 -8.22 -39.50 -18.36
C PRO A 456 -9.12 -38.29 -18.07
N ALA A 457 -10.03 -38.00 -18.99
CA ALA A 457 -10.92 -36.85 -18.87
C ALA A 457 -11.69 -36.86 -17.54
N GLY A 458 -11.67 -35.73 -16.84
CA GLY A 458 -12.37 -35.56 -15.56
C GLY A 458 -11.63 -36.03 -14.32
N PHE A 459 -10.37 -36.52 -14.45
CA PHE A 459 -9.57 -36.97 -13.30
C PHE A 459 -8.47 -35.97 -12.95
N ILE A 460 -8.14 -35.87 -11.66
CA ILE A 460 -6.95 -35.15 -11.16
C ILE A 460 -5.83 -36.17 -11.02
N PRO A 461 -4.65 -35.95 -11.61
CA PRO A 461 -3.51 -36.87 -11.46
C PRO A 461 -3.12 -37.05 -9.99
N GLU A 462 -2.76 -38.26 -9.60
CA GLU A 462 -2.25 -38.58 -8.25
C GLU A 462 -0.99 -37.75 -7.92
N GLY A 463 -0.90 -37.23 -6.69
CA GLY A 463 0.26 -36.48 -6.20
C GLY A 463 0.33 -35.03 -6.74
N VAL A 464 -0.61 -34.62 -7.57
CA VAL A 464 -0.69 -33.24 -8.07
C VAL A 464 -1.72 -32.48 -7.25
N GLY A 465 -1.33 -31.39 -6.64
CA GLY A 465 -2.23 -30.48 -5.93
C GLY A 465 -2.35 -30.72 -4.43
N GLU A 466 -1.85 -31.83 -3.84
CA GLU A 466 -1.93 -32.07 -2.39
C GLU A 466 -1.27 -30.94 -1.58
N ASP A 467 -0.13 -30.43 -2.03
CA ASP A 467 0.61 -29.32 -1.41
C ASP A 467 0.41 -27.98 -2.13
N SER A 468 -0.48 -27.90 -3.12
CA SER A 468 -0.71 -26.66 -3.86
C SER A 468 -1.59 -25.69 -3.08
N ILE A 469 -1.30 -24.38 -3.22
CA ILE A 469 -2.17 -23.30 -2.71
C ILE A 469 -3.50 -23.34 -3.44
N PHE A 470 -3.47 -23.47 -4.76
CA PHE A 470 -4.66 -23.60 -5.58
C PHE A 470 -5.04 -25.07 -5.70
N LYS A 471 -6.34 -25.30 -5.63
CA LYS A 471 -6.85 -26.64 -5.87
C LYS A 471 -6.70 -26.93 -7.36
N ILE A 472 -5.84 -27.87 -7.73
CA ILE A 472 -5.74 -28.34 -9.10
C ILE A 472 -7.06 -28.98 -9.49
N GLN A 473 -7.66 -28.47 -10.55
CA GLN A 473 -8.97 -28.92 -11.02
C GLN A 473 -8.82 -30.03 -12.04
N ALA A 474 -9.75 -30.97 -12.01
CA ALA A 474 -9.90 -31.93 -13.08
C ALA A 474 -10.21 -31.18 -14.39
N THR A 475 -9.66 -31.63 -15.50
CA THR A 475 -9.98 -31.08 -16.82
C THR A 475 -11.46 -31.33 -17.14
N ASP A 476 -12.16 -30.32 -17.62
CA ASP A 476 -13.53 -30.48 -18.11
C ASP A 476 -13.51 -31.53 -19.27
N PRO A 477 -14.34 -32.57 -19.22
CA PRO A 477 -14.39 -33.59 -20.28
C PRO A 477 -14.73 -32.99 -21.67
N ASN A 478 -15.22 -31.74 -21.70
CA ASN A 478 -15.55 -31.03 -22.93
C ASN A 478 -14.39 -30.19 -23.51
N VAL A 479 -13.23 -30.19 -22.87
CA VAL A 479 -12.02 -29.47 -23.36
C VAL A 479 -10.86 -30.44 -23.55
N PHE A 480 -9.92 -30.12 -24.47
CA PHE A 480 -8.76 -30.96 -24.74
C PHE A 480 -7.70 -30.89 -23.65
N ALA A 481 -7.49 -29.69 -23.12
CA ALA A 481 -6.50 -29.44 -22.09
C ALA A 481 -6.88 -28.23 -21.23
N ASN A 482 -6.18 -28.03 -20.15
CA ASN A 482 -6.36 -26.90 -19.25
C ASN A 482 -5.00 -26.50 -18.65
N THR A 483 -4.61 -25.27 -18.81
CA THR A 483 -3.42 -24.72 -18.17
C THR A 483 -3.76 -24.18 -16.79
N GLN A 484 -2.99 -24.59 -15.80
CA GLN A 484 -3.17 -24.23 -14.39
C GLN A 484 -1.84 -23.81 -13.76
N VAL A 485 -1.93 -23.06 -12.65
CA VAL A 485 -0.74 -22.68 -11.88
C VAL A 485 -0.67 -23.52 -10.61
N LYS A 486 0.51 -24.08 -10.35
CA LYS A 486 0.84 -24.76 -9.10
C LYS A 486 1.77 -23.88 -8.28
N ILE A 487 1.39 -23.55 -7.05
CA ILE A 487 2.25 -22.90 -6.07
C ILE A 487 2.28 -23.80 -4.83
N ASN A 488 3.45 -24.35 -4.53
CA ASN A 488 3.62 -25.23 -3.38
C ASN A 488 3.54 -24.42 -2.08
N ARG A 489 2.62 -24.79 -1.17
CA ARG A 489 2.46 -24.14 0.14
C ARG A 489 3.75 -24.21 0.97
N ALA A 490 4.48 -25.33 0.90
CA ALA A 490 5.73 -25.49 1.61
C ALA A 490 6.86 -24.59 1.08
N SER A 491 6.76 -24.10 -0.16
CA SER A 491 7.73 -23.19 -0.77
C SER A 491 7.53 -21.72 -0.43
N ILE A 492 6.40 -21.33 0.18
CA ILE A 492 6.19 -19.96 0.60
C ILE A 492 7.09 -19.67 1.80
N SER A 493 8.08 -18.84 1.59
CA SER A 493 8.97 -18.36 2.63
C SER A 493 8.71 -16.89 2.90
N VAL A 494 8.27 -16.59 4.13
CA VAL A 494 8.13 -15.21 4.61
C VAL A 494 9.22 -14.98 5.65
N ILE A 495 10.07 -14.00 5.39
CA ILE A 495 11.09 -13.57 6.32
C ILE A 495 10.54 -12.40 7.13
N CYS A 496 10.44 -12.59 8.45
CA CYS A 496 10.04 -11.54 9.37
C CYS A 496 11.24 -11.06 10.19
N GLY A 497 11.33 -9.75 10.45
CA GLY A 497 12.32 -9.16 11.32
C GLY A 497 12.04 -9.48 12.80
N LYS A 498 13.12 -9.74 13.55
CA LYS A 498 13.04 -9.62 15.00
C LYS A 498 13.31 -8.17 15.35
N ALA A 499 12.34 -7.45 15.92
CA ALA A 499 12.69 -6.25 16.65
C ALA A 499 13.60 -6.67 17.83
N LYS A 500 14.76 -6.05 17.92
CA LYS A 500 15.70 -6.28 19.03
C LYS A 500 14.99 -5.82 20.31
N ALA A 501 14.80 -6.75 21.23
CA ALA A 501 14.36 -6.55 22.60
C ALA A 501 12.90 -6.06 22.82
N ALA A 502 12.02 -6.98 23.09
CA ALA A 502 10.97 -7.04 24.12
C ALA A 502 9.95 -8.10 23.73
N LYS A 503 9.28 -8.69 24.71
CA LYS A 503 8.39 -9.86 24.55
C LYS A 503 7.14 -9.65 23.68
N ALA A 504 6.92 -8.46 23.12
CA ALA A 504 5.84 -8.12 22.20
C ALA A 504 6.31 -7.02 21.24
N SER A 505 7.00 -7.40 20.18
CA SER A 505 7.39 -6.48 19.12
C SER A 505 6.49 -6.65 17.89
N PRO A 506 6.15 -5.58 17.17
CA PRO A 506 5.44 -5.71 15.92
C PRO A 506 6.24 -6.61 14.98
N CYS A 507 5.53 -7.48 14.30
CA CYS A 507 6.12 -8.30 13.28
C CYS A 507 6.19 -7.53 11.98
N GLU A 508 7.36 -7.51 11.43
CA GLU A 508 7.65 -6.90 10.16
C GLU A 508 7.93 -7.99 9.14
N VAL A 509 7.22 -7.97 8.03
CA VAL A 509 7.53 -8.83 6.88
C VAL A 509 8.65 -8.18 6.10
N LYS A 510 9.77 -8.89 5.94
CA LYS A 510 10.97 -8.39 5.29
C LYS A 510 11.07 -8.81 3.84
N SER A 511 10.64 -10.01 3.52
CA SER A 511 10.55 -10.49 2.14
C SER A 511 9.59 -11.69 2.06
N VAL A 512 9.10 -11.93 0.85
CA VAL A 512 8.28 -13.09 0.50
C VAL A 512 8.95 -13.80 -0.68
N SER A 513 9.17 -15.09 -0.54
CA SER A 513 9.62 -15.94 -1.65
C SER A 513 8.61 -17.05 -1.84
N LEU A 514 8.29 -17.38 -3.08
CA LEU A 514 7.44 -18.50 -3.44
C LEU A 514 7.97 -19.18 -4.70
N GLN A 515 7.74 -20.49 -4.79
CA GLN A 515 8.05 -21.27 -5.98
C GLN A 515 6.75 -21.63 -6.69
N ALA A 516 6.69 -21.33 -7.98
CA ALA A 516 5.53 -21.58 -8.83
C ALA A 516 5.93 -22.32 -10.11
N SER A 517 5.05 -23.17 -10.60
CA SER A 517 5.16 -23.79 -11.92
C SER A 517 3.82 -23.73 -12.65
N VAL A 518 3.86 -23.74 -13.97
CA VAL A 518 2.65 -23.83 -14.80
C VAL A 518 2.45 -25.29 -15.19
N ILE A 519 1.21 -25.77 -15.06
CA ILE A 519 0.84 -27.15 -15.35
C ILE A 519 -0.16 -27.15 -16.50
N ILE A 520 0.09 -27.96 -17.50
CA ILE A 520 -0.87 -28.30 -18.57
C ILE A 520 -1.43 -29.67 -18.25
N VAL A 521 -2.74 -29.76 -18.03
CA VAL A 521 -3.44 -31.04 -17.88
C VAL A 521 -4.14 -31.35 -19.19
N ILE A 522 -3.76 -32.46 -19.84
CA ILE A 522 -4.27 -32.87 -21.13
C ILE A 522 -5.17 -34.10 -20.96
N ASN A 523 -6.37 -34.06 -21.54
CA ASN A 523 -7.29 -35.20 -21.55
C ASN A 523 -6.82 -36.28 -22.49
N GLN A 524 -6.55 -37.46 -21.99
CA GLN A 524 -6.25 -38.61 -22.82
C GLN A 524 -7.48 -39.12 -23.57
N PRO A 525 -7.34 -39.52 -24.84
CA PRO A 525 -8.46 -40.11 -25.58
C PRO A 525 -8.86 -41.45 -25.00
N GLU A 526 -10.16 -41.68 -24.84
CA GLU A 526 -10.72 -42.95 -24.46
C GLU A 526 -10.78 -43.90 -25.71
N ASP A 527 -10.16 -45.07 -25.63
CA ASP A 527 -10.40 -46.29 -26.44
C ASP A 527 -10.46 -46.21 -27.97
N LEU A 528 -9.61 -45.49 -28.66
CA LEU A 528 -9.57 -45.57 -30.13
C LEU A 528 -8.15 -45.76 -30.67
N THR A 529 -8.01 -46.76 -31.52
CA THR A 529 -6.71 -47.06 -32.17
C THR A 529 -6.44 -46.20 -33.40
N TYR A 530 -7.44 -45.70 -34.08
CA TYR A 530 -7.30 -44.84 -35.29
C TYR A 530 -8.51 -43.96 -35.54
N TYR A 531 -8.27 -42.76 -36.06
CA TYR A 531 -9.28 -41.84 -36.55
C TYR A 531 -9.18 -41.67 -38.06
N ASN A 532 -10.33 -41.53 -38.74
CA ASN A 532 -10.39 -41.18 -40.14
C ASN A 532 -10.64 -39.67 -40.25
N ILE A 533 -9.70 -38.92 -40.74
CA ILE A 533 -9.85 -37.50 -41.02
C ILE A 533 -10.03 -37.34 -42.54
N VAL A 534 -11.10 -36.67 -42.95
CA VAL A 534 -11.40 -36.42 -44.36
C VAL A 534 -11.05 -34.97 -44.65
N ALA A 535 -10.08 -34.73 -45.53
CA ALA A 535 -9.71 -33.39 -46.00
C ALA A 535 -10.77 -32.86 -47.00
N GLU A 536 -10.80 -31.54 -47.23
CA GLU A 536 -11.76 -30.89 -48.16
C GLU A 536 -11.74 -31.46 -49.59
N ASN A 537 -10.59 -32.04 -49.99
CA ASN A 537 -10.43 -32.71 -51.29
C ASN A 537 -10.94 -34.16 -51.32
N GLY A 538 -11.59 -34.61 -50.23
CA GLY A 538 -12.15 -35.96 -50.11
C GLY A 538 -11.11 -37.07 -49.75
N MET A 539 -9.84 -36.74 -49.52
CA MET A 539 -8.86 -37.71 -49.03
C MET A 539 -9.11 -38.06 -47.55
N VAL A 540 -9.03 -39.38 -47.26
CA VAL A 540 -9.21 -39.91 -45.90
C VAL A 540 -7.86 -40.28 -45.31
N PHE A 541 -7.49 -39.65 -44.22
CA PHE A 541 -6.27 -39.97 -43.47
C PHE A 541 -6.64 -40.80 -42.24
N LYS A 542 -5.91 -41.88 -41.99
CA LYS A 542 -5.99 -42.67 -40.77
C LYS A 542 -4.89 -42.24 -39.82
N ILE A 543 -5.26 -41.68 -38.67
CA ILE A 543 -4.34 -41.16 -37.66
C ILE A 543 -4.46 -42.01 -36.41
N SER A 544 -3.32 -42.43 -35.83
CA SER A 544 -3.26 -43.16 -34.55
C SER A 544 -3.80 -42.32 -33.40
N SER A 545 -4.42 -42.94 -32.41
CA SER A 545 -4.82 -42.31 -31.14
C SER A 545 -3.68 -41.60 -30.40
N ASP A 546 -2.43 -41.97 -30.69
CA ASP A 546 -1.23 -41.36 -30.09
C ASP A 546 -1.03 -39.88 -30.51
N TYR A 547 -1.73 -39.45 -31.61
CA TYR A 547 -1.59 -38.09 -32.17
C TYR A 547 -2.86 -37.24 -32.10
N VAL A 548 -3.97 -37.79 -31.55
CA VAL A 548 -5.27 -37.08 -31.58
C VAL A 548 -5.98 -37.20 -30.24
N TYR A 549 -6.37 -36.08 -29.68
CA TYR A 549 -7.09 -35.98 -28.43
C TYR A 549 -8.57 -35.65 -28.63
N LYS A 550 -9.42 -36.16 -27.74
CA LYS A 550 -10.89 -36.07 -27.85
C LYS A 550 -11.43 -35.05 -26.84
N SER A 551 -12.34 -34.20 -27.28
CA SER A 551 -13.23 -33.40 -26.43
C SER A 551 -14.69 -33.69 -26.79
N VAL A 552 -15.59 -33.67 -25.80
CA VAL A 552 -17.04 -33.88 -26.01
C VAL A 552 -17.71 -32.51 -26.00
N GLY A 553 -18.24 -32.07 -27.15
CA GLY A 553 -18.96 -30.81 -27.25
C GLY A 553 -20.35 -30.88 -26.59
N ALA A 554 -20.95 -29.72 -26.29
CA ALA A 554 -22.27 -29.56 -25.63
C ALA A 554 -23.45 -30.29 -26.30
N THR A 555 -23.24 -30.88 -27.46
CA THR A 555 -24.27 -31.64 -28.24
C THR A 555 -23.92 -33.12 -28.37
N ASN A 556 -23.08 -33.69 -27.50
CA ASN A 556 -22.61 -35.07 -27.57
C ASN A 556 -21.83 -35.43 -28.87
N SER A 557 -21.39 -34.46 -29.66
CA SER A 557 -20.48 -34.70 -30.77
C SER A 557 -19.04 -34.67 -30.27
N SER A 558 -18.26 -35.71 -30.55
CA SER A 558 -16.84 -35.74 -30.22
C SER A 558 -16.04 -34.91 -31.21
N VAL A 559 -15.20 -34.04 -30.72
CA VAL A 559 -14.26 -33.22 -31.51
C VAL A 559 -12.84 -33.74 -31.21
N TYR A 560 -12.01 -33.83 -32.22
CA TYR A 560 -10.66 -34.36 -32.11
C TYR A 560 -9.64 -33.34 -32.59
N ALA A 561 -8.50 -33.24 -31.91
CA ALA A 561 -7.40 -32.35 -32.30
C ALA A 561 -6.03 -33.05 -32.09
N PRO A 562 -5.04 -32.77 -32.94
CA PRO A 562 -3.68 -33.27 -32.78
C PRO A 562 -3.06 -32.77 -31.47
N TYR A 563 -2.23 -33.61 -30.82
CA TYR A 563 -1.52 -33.27 -29.59
C TYR A 563 -0.72 -31.97 -29.72
N ASP A 564 0.10 -31.84 -30.76
CA ASP A 564 0.96 -30.67 -30.97
C ASP A 564 0.16 -29.36 -31.09
N TRP A 565 -1.04 -29.44 -31.69
CA TRP A 565 -1.92 -28.28 -31.79
C TRP A 565 -2.52 -27.92 -30.42
N VAL A 566 -3.01 -28.90 -29.64
CA VAL A 566 -3.52 -28.71 -28.29
C VAL A 566 -2.42 -28.13 -27.41
N TYR A 567 -1.23 -28.73 -27.44
CA TYR A 567 -0.06 -28.27 -26.69
C TYR A 567 0.33 -26.83 -27.08
N SER A 568 0.39 -26.53 -28.38
CA SER A 568 0.71 -25.18 -28.87
C SER A 568 -0.28 -24.11 -28.36
N LYS A 569 -1.57 -24.44 -28.32
CA LYS A 569 -2.59 -23.52 -27.81
C LYS A 569 -2.49 -23.31 -26.31
N GLU A 570 -2.24 -24.39 -25.55
CA GLU A 570 -2.04 -24.26 -24.10
C GLU A 570 -0.76 -23.48 -23.76
N MET A 571 0.26 -23.50 -24.63
CA MET A 571 1.47 -22.69 -24.44
C MET A 571 1.22 -21.16 -24.52
N ASP A 572 0.16 -20.72 -25.18
CA ASP A 572 -0.27 -19.30 -25.14
C ASP A 572 -0.75 -18.94 -23.72
N HIS A 573 -1.55 -19.80 -23.10
CA HIS A 573 -1.96 -19.62 -21.70
C HIS A 573 -0.77 -19.69 -20.73
N VAL A 574 0.19 -20.61 -20.97
CA VAL A 574 1.44 -20.69 -20.20
C VAL A 574 2.17 -19.35 -20.21
N LYS A 575 2.25 -18.71 -21.36
CA LYS A 575 2.89 -17.40 -21.52
C LYS A 575 2.23 -16.33 -20.65
N ASP A 576 0.90 -16.30 -20.63
CA ASP A 576 0.14 -15.33 -19.82
C ASP A 576 0.30 -15.60 -18.33
N PHE A 577 0.22 -16.87 -17.90
CA PHE A 577 0.44 -17.21 -16.49
C PHE A 577 1.87 -16.95 -16.03
N LYS A 578 2.87 -17.18 -16.87
CA LYS A 578 4.27 -16.78 -16.58
C LYS A 578 4.40 -15.26 -16.45
N ALA A 579 3.77 -14.51 -17.33
CA ALA A 579 3.76 -13.06 -17.27
C ALA A 579 3.05 -12.56 -15.99
N TRP A 580 1.93 -13.18 -15.60
CA TRP A 580 1.24 -12.87 -14.36
C TRP A 580 2.09 -13.20 -13.12
N LEU A 581 2.73 -14.37 -13.04
CA LEU A 581 3.59 -14.77 -11.92
C LEU A 581 4.81 -13.85 -11.75
N ALA A 582 5.40 -13.41 -12.87
CA ALA A 582 6.51 -12.46 -12.87
C ALA A 582 6.06 -11.01 -12.77
N GLY A 583 4.75 -10.75 -12.90
CA GLY A 583 4.19 -9.41 -13.11
C GLY A 583 4.18 -8.54 -11.86
N GLU A 584 4.26 -7.27 -12.09
CA GLU A 584 4.26 -6.22 -11.08
C GLU A 584 2.91 -6.12 -10.33
N GLU A 585 1.80 -6.53 -10.94
CA GLU A 585 0.47 -6.52 -10.31
C GLU A 585 0.38 -7.51 -9.13
N LEU A 586 0.88 -8.73 -9.32
CA LEU A 586 0.91 -9.74 -8.24
C LEU A 586 1.80 -9.27 -7.09
N LYS A 587 3.00 -8.78 -7.39
CA LYS A 587 3.93 -8.25 -6.39
C LYS A 587 3.33 -7.07 -5.64
N THR A 588 2.67 -6.14 -6.35
CA THR A 588 1.97 -4.99 -5.76
C THR A 588 0.89 -5.45 -4.78
N ALA A 589 0.04 -6.39 -5.20
CA ALA A 589 -1.04 -6.89 -4.36
C ALA A 589 -0.54 -7.59 -3.08
N ILE A 590 0.60 -8.31 -3.17
CA ILE A 590 1.23 -8.93 -1.99
C ILE A 590 1.79 -7.82 -1.06
N VAL A 591 2.48 -6.83 -1.60
CA VAL A 591 3.00 -5.70 -0.82
C VAL A 591 1.86 -4.95 -0.13
N GLU A 592 0.80 -4.62 -0.85
CA GLU A 592 -0.37 -3.93 -0.30
C GLU A 592 -1.00 -4.73 0.85
N GLU A 593 -1.23 -6.03 0.68
CA GLU A 593 -1.84 -6.84 1.74
C GLU A 593 -0.94 -6.99 2.96
N LEU A 594 0.37 -7.15 2.78
CA LEU A 594 1.31 -7.32 3.88
C LEU A 594 1.64 -5.99 4.58
N SER A 595 1.67 -4.89 3.83
CA SER A 595 1.83 -3.54 4.38
C SER A 595 0.55 -3.03 5.07
N ASN A 596 -0.63 -3.51 4.64
CA ASN A 596 -1.95 -3.11 5.14
C ASN A 596 -2.30 -3.64 6.54
N GLY A 597 -1.50 -4.51 7.12
CA GLY A 597 -1.77 -5.06 8.43
C GLY A 597 -0.56 -4.98 9.32
N ILE A 598 -0.57 -4.05 10.26
CA ILE A 598 0.32 -4.15 11.42
C ILE A 598 -0.13 -5.37 12.20
N ILE A 599 0.63 -6.44 12.00
CA ILE A 599 0.35 -7.70 12.64
C ILE A 599 1.02 -7.66 14.01
N TYR A 600 0.24 -7.35 15.05
CA TYR A 600 0.69 -7.49 16.42
C TYR A 600 0.71 -8.97 16.79
N PHE A 601 1.86 -9.55 16.98
CA PHE A 601 1.97 -10.92 17.48
C PHE A 601 2.92 -11.02 18.67
N PHE A 602 2.52 -11.86 19.61
CA PHE A 602 3.28 -12.14 20.81
C PHE A 602 4.52 -13.01 20.56
N THR A 603 4.61 -13.65 19.39
CA THR A 603 5.75 -14.48 19.01
C THR A 603 6.11 -14.34 17.54
N TYR A 604 7.39 -14.51 17.22
CA TYR A 604 7.90 -14.55 15.84
C TYR A 604 7.20 -15.60 14.96
N GLY A 605 6.86 -16.77 15.53
CA GLY A 605 6.15 -17.83 14.82
C GLY A 605 4.75 -17.41 14.36
N SER A 606 3.98 -16.77 15.24
CA SER A 606 2.63 -16.29 14.91
C SER A 606 2.64 -15.25 13.80
N CYS A 607 3.66 -14.40 13.77
CA CYS A 607 3.84 -13.42 12.73
C CYS A 607 4.05 -14.05 11.35
N LYS A 608 5.03 -14.95 11.26
CA LYS A 608 5.34 -15.65 10.02
C LYS A 608 4.11 -16.40 9.49
N GLU A 609 3.38 -17.11 10.35
CA GLU A 609 2.17 -17.85 9.99
C GLU A 609 1.08 -16.94 9.40
N ASN A 610 0.85 -15.79 10.00
CA ASN A 610 -0.18 -14.86 9.50
C ASN A 610 0.23 -14.15 8.21
N ALA A 611 1.48 -13.75 8.07
CA ALA A 611 1.97 -13.18 6.83
C ALA A 611 1.89 -14.22 5.69
N THR A 612 2.20 -15.50 5.98
CA THR A 612 2.00 -16.59 5.02
C THR A 612 0.53 -16.76 4.64
N LYS A 613 -0.40 -16.76 5.61
CA LYS A 613 -1.86 -16.85 5.33
C LYS A 613 -2.35 -15.69 4.48
N ARG A 614 -1.88 -14.47 4.72
CA ARG A 614 -2.23 -13.30 3.91
C ARG A 614 -1.68 -13.39 2.49
N THR A 615 -0.43 -13.79 2.32
CA THR A 615 0.15 -14.05 1.00
C THR A 615 -0.68 -15.08 0.22
N ILE A 616 -1.10 -16.17 0.86
CA ILE A 616 -1.99 -17.18 0.24
C ILE A 616 -3.32 -16.54 -0.18
N SER A 617 -3.92 -15.69 0.67
CA SER A 617 -5.20 -15.03 0.36
C SER A 617 -5.10 -14.10 -0.86
N VAL A 618 -3.98 -13.37 -0.99
CA VAL A 618 -3.72 -12.53 -2.17
C VAL A 618 -3.54 -13.37 -3.42
N LEU A 619 -2.74 -14.43 -3.34
CA LEU A 619 -2.52 -15.33 -4.47
C LEU A 619 -3.83 -15.92 -4.98
N ASP A 620 -4.71 -16.39 -4.09
CA ASP A 620 -6.02 -16.95 -4.45
C ASP A 620 -6.90 -15.91 -5.16
N LYS A 621 -6.98 -14.69 -4.63
CA LYS A 621 -7.76 -13.60 -5.23
C LYS A 621 -7.21 -13.21 -6.61
N GLN A 622 -5.90 -13.02 -6.73
CA GLN A 622 -5.26 -12.60 -7.98
C GLN A 622 -5.28 -13.69 -9.04
N TYR A 623 -5.16 -14.97 -8.65
CA TYR A 623 -5.27 -16.11 -9.55
C TYR A 623 -6.64 -16.19 -10.22
N ASN A 624 -7.73 -16.02 -9.47
CA ASN A 624 -9.08 -15.99 -10.04
C ASN A 624 -9.27 -14.83 -11.05
N THR A 625 -8.62 -13.69 -10.78
CA THR A 625 -8.62 -12.57 -11.72
C THR A 625 -7.83 -12.89 -13.00
N ALA A 626 -6.66 -13.52 -12.86
CA ALA A 626 -5.84 -13.92 -14.00
C ALA A 626 -6.57 -14.94 -14.89
N ILE A 627 -7.24 -15.94 -14.28
CA ILE A 627 -8.10 -16.89 -15.03
C ILE A 627 -9.18 -16.17 -15.81
N ALA A 628 -9.90 -15.23 -15.18
CA ALA A 628 -10.97 -14.49 -15.84
C ALA A 628 -10.46 -13.68 -17.04
N ASN A 629 -9.31 -12.99 -16.88
CA ASN A 629 -8.70 -12.22 -17.93
C ASN A 629 -8.21 -13.09 -19.09
N THR A 630 -7.56 -14.23 -18.78
CA THR A 630 -7.12 -15.20 -19.78
C THR A 630 -8.29 -15.73 -20.59
N LYS A 631 -9.38 -16.12 -19.89
CA LYS A 631 -10.59 -16.61 -20.53
C LYS A 631 -11.26 -15.55 -21.43
N GLU A 632 -11.31 -14.29 -20.99
CA GLU A 632 -11.86 -13.20 -21.78
C GLU A 632 -11.01 -12.95 -23.04
N THR A 633 -9.70 -12.98 -22.92
CA THR A 633 -8.77 -12.70 -24.03
C THR A 633 -8.77 -13.82 -25.08
N TYR A 634 -8.73 -15.09 -24.65
CA TYR A 634 -8.53 -16.23 -25.55
C TYR A 634 -9.84 -16.93 -25.92
N ASP A 635 -10.83 -16.98 -25.02
CA ASP A 635 -12.07 -17.72 -25.27
C ASP A 635 -13.18 -16.85 -25.91
N ASN A 636 -13.19 -15.54 -25.65
CA ASN A 636 -14.28 -14.64 -26.05
C ASN A 636 -13.86 -13.48 -26.95
N GLY A 637 -12.56 -13.23 -27.15
CA GLY A 637 -12.05 -12.13 -27.98
C GLY A 637 -12.27 -12.37 -29.49
N PRO A 638 -12.22 -11.30 -30.32
CA PRO A 638 -12.40 -11.42 -31.78
C PRO A 638 -11.35 -12.29 -32.47
N ASN A 639 -10.19 -12.47 -31.84
CA ASN A 639 -9.10 -13.37 -32.29
C ASN A 639 -8.91 -14.54 -31.36
N ALA A 640 -9.93 -14.88 -30.55
CA ALA A 640 -9.82 -15.94 -29.58
C ALA A 640 -9.45 -17.28 -30.25
N PRO A 641 -8.30 -17.89 -29.91
CA PRO A 641 -7.86 -19.14 -30.52
C PRO A 641 -8.81 -20.30 -30.18
N HIS A 642 -9.62 -20.15 -29.13
CA HIS A 642 -10.57 -21.13 -28.65
C HIS A 642 -12.03 -20.82 -28.97
N THR A 643 -12.33 -19.86 -29.86
CA THR A 643 -13.67 -19.74 -30.43
C THR A 643 -13.90 -20.93 -31.36
N TRP A 644 -14.22 -22.06 -30.74
CA TRP A 644 -14.67 -23.25 -31.42
C TRP A 644 -16.00 -22.92 -32.10
N LYS A 645 -15.96 -22.41 -33.33
CA LYS A 645 -17.08 -22.62 -34.22
C LYS A 645 -17.19 -24.12 -34.32
N ARG A 646 -18.35 -24.66 -33.95
CA ARG A 646 -18.74 -26.04 -34.20
C ARG A 646 -18.21 -26.47 -35.56
N VAL A 647 -17.07 -27.17 -35.56
CA VAL A 647 -16.59 -27.81 -36.78
C VAL A 647 -17.43 -29.06 -36.90
N ASN A 648 -18.55 -28.95 -37.64
CA ASN A 648 -19.19 -30.16 -38.13
C ASN A 648 -18.16 -30.78 -39.09
N TYR A 649 -17.84 -32.05 -38.91
CA TYR A 649 -17.17 -32.82 -39.94
C TYR A 649 -17.83 -32.48 -41.27
N PRO A 650 -17.24 -31.78 -42.15
CA PRO A 650 -15.95 -31.83 -42.80
C PRO A 650 -15.11 -30.53 -42.81
N GLU A 651 -15.37 -29.58 -41.93
CA GLU A 651 -14.62 -28.33 -41.86
C GLU A 651 -13.53 -28.42 -40.78
N ILE A 652 -12.50 -29.19 -41.01
CA ILE A 652 -11.24 -29.04 -40.28
C ILE A 652 -10.62 -27.77 -40.84
N SER A 653 -10.21 -26.82 -39.98
CA SER A 653 -9.53 -25.62 -40.45
C SER A 653 -8.30 -26.04 -41.28
N ASP A 654 -7.96 -25.27 -42.31
CA ASP A 654 -6.78 -25.49 -43.15
C ASP A 654 -5.50 -25.69 -42.31
N GLU A 655 -5.43 -25.11 -41.13
CA GLU A 655 -4.34 -25.22 -40.18
C GLU A 655 -4.20 -26.66 -39.62
N ILE A 656 -5.30 -27.29 -39.21
CA ILE A 656 -5.31 -28.69 -38.74
C ILE A 656 -5.03 -29.66 -39.90
N ALA A 657 -5.61 -29.38 -41.04
CA ALA A 657 -5.35 -30.19 -42.24
C ALA A 657 -3.89 -30.12 -42.68
N ASN A 658 -3.23 -28.98 -42.56
CA ASN A 658 -1.81 -28.82 -42.85
C ASN A 658 -0.91 -29.53 -41.85
N ILE A 659 -1.18 -29.43 -40.52
CA ILE A 659 -0.44 -30.15 -39.48
C ILE A 659 -0.55 -31.65 -39.66
N VAL A 660 -1.75 -32.14 -39.97
CA VAL A 660 -1.98 -33.57 -40.24
C VAL A 660 -1.27 -34.01 -41.51
N LYS A 661 -1.26 -33.19 -42.55
CA LYS A 661 -0.55 -33.44 -43.79
C LYS A 661 0.97 -33.55 -43.56
N ASP A 662 1.56 -32.63 -42.84
CA ASP A 662 3.00 -32.61 -42.56
C ASP A 662 3.43 -33.81 -41.72
N GLN A 663 2.61 -34.26 -40.76
CA GLN A 663 2.87 -35.43 -39.96
C GLN A 663 2.73 -36.75 -40.75
N VAL A 664 1.76 -36.80 -41.68
CA VAL A 664 1.57 -37.97 -42.54
C VAL A 664 2.67 -38.05 -43.62
N GLU A 665 3.09 -36.91 -44.21
CA GLU A 665 4.18 -36.87 -45.16
C GLU A 665 5.54 -37.19 -44.47
N GLY A 666 5.76 -36.72 -43.23
CA GLY A 666 6.96 -37.08 -42.46
C GLY A 666 7.04 -38.56 -42.06
N ALA A 667 5.89 -39.24 -41.92
CA ALA A 667 5.83 -40.70 -41.61
C ALA A 667 5.99 -41.60 -42.85
N LEU A 668 5.89 -41.04 -44.08
CA LEU A 668 6.03 -41.75 -45.35
C LEU A 668 7.45 -41.70 -45.94
N LEU A 669 8.40 -41.01 -45.29
CA LEU A 669 9.81 -41.05 -45.70
C LEU A 669 10.46 -42.37 -45.22
N PRO A 670 11.02 -43.18 -46.14
CA PRO A 670 11.69 -44.41 -45.74
C PRO A 670 12.92 -44.10 -44.88
N ARG A 671 13.09 -44.83 -43.78
CA ARG A 671 14.28 -44.81 -42.93
C ARG A 671 15.54 -45.17 -43.73
#